data_1c1d9dff025632b0ee75ccabd036c9aa
#
_entry.id   1c1d9dff025632b0ee75ccabd036c9aa
#
_cell.length_a   1.000
_cell.length_b   1.000
_cell.length_c   1.000
_cell.angle_alpha   90.00
_cell.angle_beta   90.00
_cell.angle_gamma   90.00
#
_symmetry.space_group_name_H-M   'P 1'
#
loop_
_entity.id
_entity.type
_entity.pdbx_description
1 polymer ?
#
loop_
_entity_poly.entity_id
_entity_poly.type
_entity_poly.pdbx_seq_one_letter_code
_entity_poly.pdbx_strand_id
1 'polypeptide(L)'
;MMDPLDDGELAPLPEALREKAAEGWRSLMDVESPESQARFEAYRKDVIQAIARSDFLFEQLRRHPDVLEPLFEAELLARPWCPGEIREEWQAQQPHIQEEAELQKALRTFRRRWMFRIVWRDLLGDADLEETMGAMSELADACIDGAVTWLYADACREWGTPMGADPVTGEHVAQPLLVIGMGKLGAGELNLSSDIDLIFAYPSSGETEGARRTVDNQVFFSRLGQRLIRALDQPTADGFVFRVDMRLRPNGESGPLAMSFDALETYYQNQGREWERYALIKARVVSGPREHASHLQQLLHPFIYRRYIDFSAFESLREMKKLIQREVRRRSLESNIKLGAGGIREIEFVAQAFQLIRGGREPVLQERRLREVLSALGSMELLPDEVVADLDRAYVLLRDTEHALQGIADQQTQTLPSDAVGRARVVLIMGYADWDSLASDLQAHRERVNAHFADIIALEEDAGEDDGGHDGWEELWTGSLGQEAATQWLERAGFESATESLERLKSLREGRVVTTLQSEGRRRLDRFLPRLLAALAEEDAPSATLERVLPLVEAVLRRSAYLLLLTENPGALRELVRLCAASPWIADQLAETPLLLDELLNAESLYTPPDRDQLQADLNQQMLRIPLDDLEEQMEALRHFRKAHVLRVAASEIRGTLPLMKVSDYLTWTAEAVLEHVVVLAWHHLTQRYGTPTDDRGEPIEMDFAIIGYGKFGGIELGYTSDLDLVFVHDSDPQNMTDGEKSIDNAVFYARLGQRVVHILQARTPSGQLYEVDMRLRPSGNSGLLVSTLDAFRGYQERDAWTWEHQALVRARWVAGSQASGEGFSRIRHDILARERDPEALRQEVVTMRQRMRDAHASRDPGVFHIKQDPGGIIDIEFMVQYLILAWAHQYPTITHQPDNIRQMESLGEAGVLDTAMAERLRDVFITLRSTVHRRALQRLNSEVPADQFEAERRYVMACWQTLMHPPAA
;
A
#
# COMPACT_ATOMS: atom_id res chain seq x y z
N MET A 1 -51.81 1.86 -52.08
CA MET A 1 -50.60 1.65 -52.89
C MET A 1 -49.46 2.42 -52.24
N MET A 2 -48.60 1.73 -51.53
CA MET A 2 -47.52 2.38 -50.88
C MET A 2 -46.44 2.77 -51.88
N ASP A 3 -45.86 3.96 -51.70
CA ASP A 3 -44.81 4.45 -52.57
C ASP A 3 -43.57 3.53 -52.43
N PRO A 4 -43.10 2.96 -53.54
CA PRO A 4 -41.85 2.22 -53.52
C PRO A 4 -40.74 3.16 -53.06
N LEU A 5 -39.71 2.62 -52.34
CA LEU A 5 -38.52 3.39 -51.97
C LEU A 5 -37.95 4.05 -53.21
N ASP A 6 -37.78 5.39 -53.16
CA ASP A 6 -37.16 6.16 -54.26
C ASP A 6 -35.65 5.88 -54.27
N ASP A 7 -35.03 5.79 -55.46
CA ASP A 7 -33.57 5.64 -55.63
C ASP A 7 -32.80 6.74 -54.88
N GLY A 8 -33.41 7.91 -54.66
CA GLY A 8 -32.86 9.00 -53.87
C GLY A 8 -32.70 8.69 -52.33
N GLU A 9 -33.58 7.88 -51.77
CA GLU A 9 -33.54 7.48 -50.34
C GLU A 9 -32.49 6.39 -50.07
N LEU A 10 -32.20 5.56 -51.07
CA LEU A 10 -31.17 4.53 -50.99
C LEU A 10 -29.78 5.05 -51.44
N ALA A 11 -29.71 6.22 -52.07
CA ALA A 11 -28.46 6.80 -52.55
C ALA A 11 -27.39 7.02 -51.49
N PRO A 12 -27.72 7.38 -50.24
CA PRO A 12 -26.74 7.52 -49.13
C PRO A 12 -26.12 6.19 -48.66
N LEU A 13 -26.74 5.04 -49.02
CA LEU A 13 -26.28 3.73 -48.60
C LEU A 13 -25.21 3.18 -49.59
N PRO A 14 -24.22 2.45 -49.08
CA PRO A 14 -23.31 1.66 -49.94
C PRO A 14 -24.10 0.72 -50.84
N GLU A 15 -23.63 0.57 -52.08
CA GLU A 15 -24.32 -0.22 -53.11
C GLU A 15 -24.66 -1.65 -52.61
N ALA A 16 -23.73 -2.30 -51.91
CA ALA A 16 -23.92 -3.64 -51.36
C ALA A 16 -25.06 -3.79 -50.33
N LEU A 17 -25.58 -2.65 -49.80
CA LEU A 17 -26.64 -2.65 -48.77
C LEU A 17 -28.00 -2.19 -49.30
N ARG A 18 -28.08 -1.60 -50.49
CA ARG A 18 -29.31 -1.00 -51.03
C ARG A 18 -30.41 -2.03 -51.24
N GLU A 19 -30.08 -3.16 -51.87
CA GLU A 19 -31.05 -4.22 -52.11
C GLU A 19 -31.62 -4.79 -50.78
N LYS A 20 -30.73 -5.07 -49.83
CA LYS A 20 -31.13 -5.57 -48.50
C LYS A 20 -32.00 -4.58 -47.74
N ALA A 21 -31.67 -3.29 -47.76
CA ALA A 21 -32.48 -2.24 -47.12
C ALA A 21 -33.88 -2.11 -47.75
N ALA A 22 -33.94 -2.21 -49.08
CA ALA A 22 -35.19 -2.17 -49.80
C ALA A 22 -36.08 -3.41 -49.55
N GLU A 23 -35.49 -4.60 -49.46
CA GLU A 23 -36.19 -5.82 -49.07
C GLU A 23 -36.70 -5.79 -47.66
N GLY A 24 -35.82 -5.36 -46.69
CA GLY A 24 -36.18 -5.21 -45.30
C GLY A 24 -37.33 -4.22 -45.10
N TRP A 25 -37.27 -3.05 -45.77
CA TRP A 25 -38.36 -2.09 -45.72
C TRP A 25 -39.69 -2.68 -46.24
N ARG A 26 -39.70 -3.35 -47.39
CA ARG A 26 -40.90 -4.02 -47.91
C ARG A 26 -41.44 -5.03 -46.92
N SER A 27 -40.59 -5.83 -46.31
CA SER A 27 -40.99 -6.82 -45.29
C SER A 27 -41.61 -6.19 -44.03
N LEU A 28 -41.14 -5.00 -43.61
CA LEU A 28 -41.77 -4.28 -42.49
C LEU A 28 -43.13 -3.71 -42.86
N MET A 29 -43.30 -3.28 -44.11
CA MET A 29 -44.55 -2.73 -44.55
C MET A 29 -45.63 -3.78 -44.89
N ASP A 30 -45.23 -5.07 -44.98
CA ASP A 30 -46.13 -6.21 -45.07
C ASP A 30 -46.72 -6.69 -43.73
N VAL A 31 -46.37 -6.07 -42.60
CA VAL A 31 -46.91 -6.38 -41.26
C VAL A 31 -48.36 -6.01 -41.19
N GLU A 32 -49.18 -6.85 -40.54
CA GLU A 32 -50.66 -6.72 -40.51
C GLU A 32 -51.16 -5.50 -39.69
N SER A 33 -50.33 -4.81 -38.88
CA SER A 33 -50.76 -3.66 -38.07
C SER A 33 -50.64 -2.34 -38.84
N PRO A 34 -51.76 -1.67 -39.15
CA PRO A 34 -51.72 -0.35 -39.80
C PRO A 34 -51.05 0.74 -38.95
N GLU A 35 -51.08 0.57 -37.61
CA GLU A 35 -50.47 1.52 -36.63
C GLU A 35 -48.93 1.40 -36.70
N SER A 36 -48.40 0.20 -36.73
CA SER A 36 -46.97 -0.04 -36.93
C SER A 36 -46.47 0.48 -38.26
N GLN A 37 -47.21 0.25 -39.35
CA GLN A 37 -46.88 0.81 -40.66
C GLN A 37 -46.79 2.33 -40.68
N ALA A 38 -47.79 3.02 -40.09
CA ALA A 38 -47.80 4.48 -40.02
C ALA A 38 -46.62 5.03 -39.22
N ARG A 39 -46.24 4.30 -38.19
CA ARG A 39 -45.09 4.63 -37.31
C ARG A 39 -43.78 4.48 -38.09
N PHE A 40 -43.57 3.35 -38.74
CA PHE A 40 -42.36 3.13 -39.58
C PHE A 40 -42.23 4.17 -40.66
N GLU A 41 -43.36 4.58 -41.27
CA GLU A 41 -43.38 5.64 -42.24
C GLU A 41 -43.00 7.01 -41.67
N ALA A 42 -43.42 7.31 -40.45
CA ALA A 42 -43.05 8.56 -39.75
C ALA A 42 -41.53 8.62 -39.48
N TYR A 43 -40.87 7.47 -39.23
CA TYR A 43 -39.42 7.36 -38.99
C TYR A 43 -38.70 6.73 -40.19
N ARG A 44 -39.25 6.82 -41.40
CA ARG A 44 -38.82 6.12 -42.61
C ARG A 44 -37.33 6.15 -42.84
N LYS A 45 -36.73 7.36 -42.81
CA LYS A 45 -35.29 7.53 -43.04
C LYS A 45 -34.44 6.76 -42.05
N ASP A 46 -34.72 6.86 -40.76
CA ASP A 46 -33.94 6.25 -39.68
C ASP A 46 -34.13 4.72 -39.63
N VAL A 47 -35.36 4.24 -39.90
CA VAL A 47 -35.67 2.81 -40.03
C VAL A 47 -34.90 2.20 -41.20
N ILE A 48 -34.81 2.84 -42.37
CA ILE A 48 -34.01 2.38 -43.51
C ILE A 48 -32.52 2.31 -43.14
N GLN A 49 -32.02 3.33 -42.42
CA GLN A 49 -30.66 3.37 -41.95
C GLN A 49 -30.37 2.24 -40.92
N ALA A 50 -31.32 1.96 -40.01
CA ALA A 50 -31.23 0.88 -39.04
C ALA A 50 -31.22 -0.51 -39.70
N ILE A 51 -32.11 -0.76 -40.71
CA ILE A 51 -32.14 -2.01 -41.48
C ILE A 51 -30.80 -2.24 -42.19
N ALA A 52 -30.23 -1.21 -42.82
CA ALA A 52 -28.98 -1.31 -43.53
C ALA A 52 -27.81 -1.70 -42.63
N ARG A 53 -27.82 -1.18 -41.38
CA ARG A 53 -26.73 -1.38 -40.41
C ARG A 53 -26.83 -2.67 -39.61
N SER A 54 -28.08 -3.10 -39.22
CA SER A 54 -28.26 -4.15 -38.21
C SER A 54 -29.41 -5.12 -38.54
N ASP A 55 -29.11 -6.39 -38.66
CA ASP A 55 -30.08 -7.48 -38.71
C ASP A 55 -30.84 -7.61 -37.41
N PHE A 56 -30.17 -7.33 -36.28
CA PHE A 56 -30.84 -7.32 -34.95
C PHE A 56 -31.97 -6.27 -34.93
N LEU A 57 -31.68 -5.01 -35.27
CA LEU A 57 -32.69 -3.96 -35.28
C LEU A 57 -33.84 -4.31 -36.22
N PHE A 58 -33.56 -4.80 -37.44
CA PHE A 58 -34.56 -5.24 -38.41
C PHE A 58 -35.48 -6.32 -37.84
N GLU A 59 -34.90 -7.40 -37.25
CA GLU A 59 -35.69 -8.49 -36.68
C GLU A 59 -36.53 -8.07 -35.47
N GLN A 60 -36.05 -7.12 -34.66
CA GLN A 60 -36.84 -6.58 -33.54
C GLN A 60 -38.03 -5.75 -34.06
N LEU A 61 -37.82 -4.86 -35.04
CA LEU A 61 -38.91 -4.08 -35.68
C LEU A 61 -39.97 -5.00 -36.30
N ARG A 62 -39.53 -6.10 -36.92
CA ARG A 62 -40.43 -7.05 -37.61
C ARG A 62 -41.22 -7.92 -36.61
N ARG A 63 -40.57 -8.44 -35.56
CA ARG A 63 -41.18 -9.45 -34.66
C ARG A 63 -41.88 -8.88 -33.46
N HIS A 64 -41.47 -7.69 -33.01
CA HIS A 64 -41.93 -7.11 -31.75
C HIS A 64 -42.29 -5.62 -31.82
N PRO A 65 -43.06 -5.19 -32.84
CA PRO A 65 -43.39 -3.77 -33.07
C PRO A 65 -44.13 -3.15 -31.86
N ASP A 66 -45.00 -3.92 -31.18
CA ASP A 66 -45.76 -3.46 -30.03
C ASP A 66 -44.89 -3.19 -28.80
N VAL A 67 -43.84 -4.01 -28.60
CA VAL A 67 -42.90 -3.84 -27.49
C VAL A 67 -42.06 -2.58 -27.67
N LEU A 68 -41.82 -2.18 -28.92
CA LEU A 68 -41.02 -1.01 -29.27
C LEU A 68 -41.81 0.28 -29.40
N GLU A 69 -43.16 0.18 -29.46
CA GLU A 69 -44.06 1.33 -29.60
C GLU A 69 -43.75 2.50 -28.65
N PRO A 70 -43.53 2.30 -27.33
CA PRO A 70 -43.25 3.39 -26.42
C PRO A 70 -41.99 4.18 -26.75
N LEU A 71 -40.99 3.55 -27.40
CA LEU A 71 -39.73 4.20 -27.78
C LEU A 71 -39.91 5.24 -28.89
N PHE A 72 -40.86 4.99 -29.81
CA PHE A 72 -41.22 5.91 -30.89
C PHE A 72 -42.18 7.00 -30.42
N GLU A 73 -43.21 6.64 -29.64
CA GLU A 73 -44.21 7.58 -29.19
C GLU A 73 -43.67 8.65 -28.22
N ALA A 74 -42.76 8.27 -27.35
CA ALA A 74 -42.11 9.17 -26.38
C ALA A 74 -40.82 9.81 -26.92
N GLU A 75 -40.51 9.67 -28.21
CA GLU A 75 -39.29 10.18 -28.86
C GLU A 75 -37.99 9.75 -28.13
N LEU A 76 -38.01 8.59 -27.44
CA LEU A 76 -36.90 8.11 -26.62
C LEU A 76 -35.67 7.71 -27.46
N LEU A 77 -35.87 7.44 -28.73
CA LEU A 77 -34.75 7.09 -29.63
C LEU A 77 -33.85 8.31 -29.92
N ALA A 78 -34.40 9.54 -29.94
CA ALA A 78 -33.64 10.75 -30.17
C ALA A 78 -32.99 11.31 -28.89
N ARG A 79 -33.54 10.98 -27.71
CA ARG A 79 -33.10 11.52 -26.43
C ARG A 79 -31.89 10.74 -25.89
N PRO A 80 -30.78 11.40 -25.44
CA PRO A 80 -29.68 10.72 -24.74
C PRO A 80 -30.17 9.97 -23.50
N TRP A 81 -29.47 8.87 -23.18
CA TRP A 81 -29.68 8.15 -21.94
C TRP A 81 -29.27 9.00 -20.73
N CYS A 82 -30.01 8.88 -19.63
CA CYS A 82 -29.69 9.52 -18.37
C CYS A 82 -29.36 8.44 -17.31
N PRO A 83 -28.22 8.56 -16.58
CA PRO A 83 -27.89 7.63 -15.50
C PRO A 83 -29.02 7.50 -14.47
N GLY A 84 -29.40 6.26 -14.14
CA GLY A 84 -30.50 5.92 -13.21
C GLY A 84 -31.82 5.62 -13.91
N GLU A 85 -32.05 6.07 -15.16
CA GLU A 85 -33.30 5.93 -15.88
C GLU A 85 -33.75 4.47 -16.04
N ILE A 86 -32.83 3.59 -16.36
CA ILE A 86 -33.09 2.16 -16.56
C ILE A 86 -33.51 1.48 -15.25
N ARG A 87 -32.78 1.81 -14.17
CA ARG A 87 -33.10 1.26 -12.84
C ARG A 87 -34.43 1.73 -12.32
N GLU A 88 -34.77 3.02 -12.47
CA GLU A 88 -36.05 3.58 -12.03
C GLU A 88 -37.20 2.93 -12.77
N GLU A 89 -37.08 2.73 -14.09
CA GLU A 89 -38.10 2.07 -14.89
C GLU A 89 -38.33 0.62 -14.48
N TRP A 90 -37.28 -0.15 -14.21
CA TRP A 90 -37.40 -1.53 -13.71
C TRP A 90 -38.08 -1.56 -12.34
N GLN A 91 -37.70 -0.69 -11.41
CA GLN A 91 -38.28 -0.59 -10.08
C GLN A 91 -39.79 -0.30 -10.13
N ALA A 92 -40.27 0.49 -11.11
CA ALA A 92 -41.70 0.74 -11.28
C ALA A 92 -42.49 -0.50 -11.75
N GLN A 93 -41.86 -1.41 -12.50
CA GLN A 93 -42.50 -2.64 -13.01
C GLN A 93 -42.47 -3.81 -12.02
N GLN A 94 -41.44 -3.92 -11.20
CA GLN A 94 -41.17 -5.06 -10.30
C GLN A 94 -42.35 -5.41 -9.34
N PRO A 95 -43.08 -4.47 -8.73
CA PRO A 95 -44.19 -4.78 -7.79
C PRO A 95 -45.34 -5.58 -8.40
N HIS A 96 -45.47 -5.59 -9.72
CA HIS A 96 -46.53 -6.26 -10.45
C HIS A 96 -46.23 -7.74 -10.76
N ILE A 97 -45.02 -8.22 -10.50
CA ILE A 97 -44.54 -9.55 -10.81
C ILE A 97 -44.85 -10.47 -9.63
N GLN A 98 -45.64 -11.53 -9.88
CA GLN A 98 -46.09 -12.46 -8.82
C GLN A 98 -45.47 -13.85 -8.94
N GLU A 99 -45.14 -14.32 -10.14
CA GLU A 99 -44.61 -15.66 -10.40
C GLU A 99 -43.22 -15.58 -11.08
N GLU A 100 -42.38 -16.59 -10.88
CA GLU A 100 -41.05 -16.67 -11.50
C GLU A 100 -41.09 -16.65 -13.04
N ALA A 101 -42.15 -17.26 -13.63
CA ALA A 101 -42.35 -17.23 -15.07
C ALA A 101 -42.64 -15.79 -15.60
N GLU A 102 -43.36 -14.99 -14.82
CA GLU A 102 -43.60 -13.57 -15.13
C GLU A 102 -42.32 -12.76 -15.01
N LEU A 103 -41.51 -13.01 -13.97
CA LEU A 103 -40.20 -12.40 -13.83
C LEU A 103 -39.33 -12.65 -15.06
N GLN A 104 -39.21 -13.90 -15.49
CA GLN A 104 -38.41 -14.30 -16.65
C GLN A 104 -38.88 -13.61 -17.92
N LYS A 105 -40.19 -13.49 -18.14
CA LYS A 105 -40.74 -12.78 -19.30
C LYS A 105 -40.53 -11.28 -19.22
N ALA A 106 -40.75 -10.68 -18.05
CA ALA A 106 -40.54 -9.25 -17.82
C ALA A 106 -39.10 -8.83 -18.05
N LEU A 107 -38.11 -9.56 -17.54
CA LEU A 107 -36.68 -9.31 -17.75
C LEU A 107 -36.32 -9.32 -19.24
N ARG A 108 -36.82 -10.30 -20.02
CA ARG A 108 -36.52 -10.41 -21.44
C ARG A 108 -37.15 -9.30 -22.27
N THR A 109 -38.40 -8.93 -21.93
CA THR A 109 -39.13 -7.81 -22.57
C THR A 109 -38.44 -6.47 -22.26
N PHE A 110 -38.03 -6.28 -21.00
CA PHE A 110 -37.31 -5.10 -20.54
C PHE A 110 -35.96 -4.96 -21.26
N ARG A 111 -35.13 -6.04 -21.25
CA ARG A 111 -33.86 -6.08 -21.98
C ARG A 111 -34.06 -5.78 -23.47
N ARG A 112 -35.06 -6.39 -24.11
CA ARG A 112 -35.32 -6.21 -25.54
C ARG A 112 -35.55 -4.75 -25.89
N ARG A 113 -36.36 -4.05 -25.12
CA ARG A 113 -36.70 -2.63 -25.36
C ARG A 113 -35.46 -1.73 -25.17
N TRP A 114 -34.75 -1.88 -24.06
CA TRP A 114 -33.56 -1.09 -23.80
C TRP A 114 -32.42 -1.41 -24.75
N MET A 115 -32.18 -2.68 -25.03
CA MET A 115 -31.16 -3.12 -25.99
C MET A 115 -31.43 -2.57 -27.38
N PHE A 116 -32.69 -2.55 -27.82
CA PHE A 116 -33.06 -1.92 -29.09
C PHE A 116 -32.70 -0.43 -29.12
N ARG A 117 -33.07 0.33 -28.08
CA ARG A 117 -32.74 1.75 -27.96
C ARG A 117 -31.23 2.00 -27.97
N ILE A 118 -30.49 1.25 -27.20
CA ILE A 118 -29.03 1.41 -27.10
C ILE A 118 -28.38 1.13 -28.43
N VAL A 119 -28.66 -0.02 -29.07
CA VAL A 119 -28.12 -0.38 -30.38
C VAL A 119 -28.54 0.60 -31.47
N TRP A 120 -29.77 1.10 -31.44
CA TRP A 120 -30.25 2.12 -32.35
C TRP A 120 -29.40 3.39 -32.29
N ARG A 121 -29.24 3.94 -31.08
CA ARG A 121 -28.49 5.18 -30.86
C ARG A 121 -27.01 5.05 -31.22
N ASP A 122 -26.41 3.94 -30.79
CA ASP A 122 -25.00 3.64 -31.07
C ASP A 122 -24.74 3.50 -32.57
N LEU A 123 -25.46 2.61 -33.26
CA LEU A 123 -25.23 2.34 -34.67
C LEU A 123 -25.64 3.46 -35.64
N LEU A 124 -26.58 4.35 -35.26
CA LEU A 124 -26.94 5.51 -36.04
C LEU A 124 -26.03 6.73 -35.80
N GLY A 125 -25.16 6.66 -34.76
CA GLY A 125 -24.19 7.70 -34.42
C GLY A 125 -24.81 8.81 -33.53
N ASP A 126 -25.91 8.53 -32.82
CA ASP A 126 -26.58 9.45 -31.90
C ASP A 126 -26.04 9.35 -30.47
N ALA A 127 -25.32 8.27 -30.12
CA ALA A 127 -24.67 8.04 -28.85
C ALA A 127 -23.14 7.94 -29.03
N ASP A 128 -22.39 8.40 -28.03
CA ASP A 128 -20.96 8.15 -27.94
C ASP A 128 -20.66 6.84 -27.18
N LEU A 129 -19.38 6.46 -27.16
CA LEU A 129 -18.92 5.25 -26.49
C LEU A 129 -19.32 5.20 -24.99
N GLU A 130 -19.23 6.34 -24.28
CA GLU A 130 -19.55 6.42 -22.85
C GLU A 130 -21.02 6.22 -22.59
N GLU A 131 -21.90 6.82 -23.40
CA GLU A 131 -23.35 6.63 -23.31
C GLU A 131 -23.70 5.15 -23.52
N THR A 132 -23.15 4.53 -24.56
CA THR A 132 -23.46 3.13 -24.91
C THR A 132 -23.02 2.17 -23.83
N MET A 133 -21.76 2.29 -23.36
CA MET A 133 -21.21 1.43 -22.31
C MET A 133 -21.94 1.64 -20.96
N GLY A 134 -22.23 2.89 -20.63
CA GLY A 134 -22.96 3.23 -19.39
C GLY A 134 -24.37 2.67 -19.38
N ALA A 135 -25.14 2.87 -20.45
CA ALA A 135 -26.50 2.35 -20.59
C ALA A 135 -26.53 0.80 -20.58
N MET A 136 -25.61 0.14 -21.27
CA MET A 136 -25.50 -1.33 -21.25
C MET A 136 -25.18 -1.87 -19.86
N SER A 137 -24.25 -1.22 -19.15
CA SER A 137 -23.89 -1.62 -17.79
C SER A 137 -25.04 -1.42 -16.81
N GLU A 138 -25.75 -0.30 -16.90
CA GLU A 138 -26.94 -0.04 -16.06
C GLU A 138 -28.07 -1.02 -16.37
N LEU A 139 -28.27 -1.39 -17.65
CA LEU A 139 -29.27 -2.41 -18.04
C LEU A 139 -28.96 -3.77 -17.38
N ALA A 140 -27.69 -4.18 -17.40
CA ALA A 140 -27.28 -5.40 -16.74
C ALA A 140 -27.44 -5.32 -15.22
N ASP A 141 -27.02 -4.22 -14.60
CA ASP A 141 -27.18 -3.99 -13.17
C ASP A 141 -28.69 -4.05 -12.75
N ALA A 142 -29.56 -3.38 -13.48
CA ALA A 142 -31.00 -3.37 -13.20
C ALA A 142 -31.64 -4.76 -13.34
N CYS A 143 -31.24 -5.52 -14.36
CA CYS A 143 -31.74 -6.89 -14.54
C CYS A 143 -31.24 -7.84 -13.46
N ILE A 144 -29.96 -7.73 -13.04
CA ILE A 144 -29.37 -8.55 -11.97
C ILE A 144 -30.03 -8.21 -10.63
N ASP A 145 -30.05 -6.93 -10.25
CA ASP A 145 -30.58 -6.47 -8.96
C ASP A 145 -32.07 -6.78 -8.83
N GLY A 146 -32.83 -6.56 -9.90
CA GLY A 146 -34.25 -6.90 -9.95
C GLY A 146 -34.51 -8.39 -9.80
N ALA A 147 -33.74 -9.23 -10.50
CA ALA A 147 -33.87 -10.67 -10.39
C ALA A 147 -33.47 -11.17 -9.00
N VAL A 148 -32.37 -10.68 -8.43
CA VAL A 148 -31.92 -11.05 -7.06
C VAL A 148 -32.98 -10.68 -6.03
N THR A 149 -33.49 -9.46 -6.08
CA THR A 149 -34.50 -8.96 -5.12
C THR A 149 -35.75 -9.84 -5.12
N TRP A 150 -36.29 -10.14 -6.31
CA TRP A 150 -37.49 -10.97 -6.42
C TRP A 150 -37.24 -12.42 -6.00
N LEU A 151 -36.19 -13.04 -6.53
CA LEU A 151 -35.84 -14.44 -6.27
C LEU A 151 -35.48 -14.68 -4.80
N TYR A 152 -34.81 -13.73 -4.14
CA TYR A 152 -34.49 -13.80 -2.72
C TYR A 152 -35.76 -13.78 -1.88
N ALA A 153 -36.69 -12.88 -2.15
CA ALA A 153 -37.96 -12.81 -1.43
C ALA A 153 -38.80 -14.11 -1.61
N ASP A 154 -38.79 -14.67 -2.81
CA ASP A 154 -39.47 -15.94 -3.10
C ASP A 154 -38.78 -17.13 -2.41
N ALA A 155 -37.46 -17.22 -2.44
CA ALA A 155 -36.67 -18.21 -1.76
C ALA A 155 -36.84 -18.16 -0.23
N CYS A 156 -36.94 -16.98 0.36
CA CYS A 156 -37.26 -16.84 1.80
C CYS A 156 -38.64 -17.38 2.16
N ARG A 157 -39.63 -17.23 1.29
CA ARG A 157 -40.97 -17.83 1.49
C ARG A 157 -40.92 -19.35 1.43
N GLU A 158 -40.12 -19.92 0.57
CA GLU A 158 -40.00 -21.38 0.36
C GLU A 158 -39.10 -22.06 1.40
N TRP A 159 -37.93 -21.50 1.70
CA TRP A 159 -36.83 -22.13 2.48
C TRP A 159 -36.54 -21.45 3.82
N GLY A 160 -37.27 -20.38 4.17
CA GLY A 160 -36.95 -19.53 5.34
C GLY A 160 -35.94 -18.46 5.04
N THR A 161 -35.78 -17.47 5.94
CA THR A 161 -34.86 -16.38 5.81
C THR A 161 -33.45 -16.80 6.28
N PRO A 162 -32.40 -16.69 5.46
CA PRO A 162 -31.04 -17.02 5.89
C PRO A 162 -30.59 -16.05 6.97
N MET A 163 -30.22 -16.55 8.15
CA MET A 163 -29.79 -15.77 9.30
C MET A 163 -28.32 -16.01 9.60
N GLY A 164 -27.65 -15.04 10.18
CA GLY A 164 -26.25 -15.13 10.58
C GLY A 164 -25.77 -13.87 11.30
N ALA A 165 -24.55 -13.89 11.84
CA ALA A 165 -23.97 -12.74 12.48
C ALA A 165 -23.64 -11.67 11.43
N ASP A 166 -24.01 -10.41 11.69
CA ASP A 166 -23.52 -9.29 10.88
C ASP A 166 -22.02 -9.14 11.09
N PRO A 167 -21.19 -9.06 10.02
CA PRO A 167 -19.73 -9.02 10.17
C PRO A 167 -19.19 -7.78 10.91
N VAL A 168 -19.96 -6.70 10.98
CA VAL A 168 -19.56 -5.43 11.60
C VAL A 168 -20.11 -5.31 13.03
N THR A 169 -21.40 -5.57 13.20
CA THR A 169 -22.07 -5.38 14.51
C THR A 169 -22.11 -6.64 15.38
N GLY A 170 -21.92 -7.83 14.77
CA GLY A 170 -22.09 -9.12 15.44
C GLY A 170 -23.54 -9.50 15.76
N GLU A 171 -24.52 -8.68 15.39
CA GLU A 171 -25.94 -8.95 15.60
C GLU A 171 -26.43 -10.08 14.69
N HIS A 172 -27.41 -10.86 15.15
CA HIS A 172 -28.01 -11.93 14.38
C HIS A 172 -29.09 -11.39 13.44
N VAL A 173 -28.77 -11.26 12.16
CA VAL A 173 -29.57 -10.59 11.13
C VAL A 173 -29.75 -11.44 9.88
N ALA A 174 -30.76 -11.06 9.07
CA ALA A 174 -30.97 -11.68 7.76
C ALA A 174 -29.78 -11.41 6.83
N GLN A 175 -29.29 -12.48 6.20
CA GLN A 175 -28.12 -12.41 5.31
C GLN A 175 -28.55 -12.16 3.86
N PRO A 176 -28.03 -11.11 3.18
CA PRO A 176 -28.31 -10.86 1.77
C PRO A 176 -27.38 -11.65 0.84
N LEU A 177 -27.79 -11.83 -0.42
CA LEU A 177 -26.87 -12.17 -1.51
C LEU A 177 -26.23 -10.91 -2.08
N LEU A 178 -24.90 -10.91 -2.21
CA LEU A 178 -24.16 -9.90 -2.97
C LEU A 178 -23.73 -10.51 -4.30
N VAL A 179 -23.92 -9.76 -5.37
CA VAL A 179 -23.45 -10.11 -6.71
C VAL A 179 -22.33 -9.16 -7.10
N ILE A 180 -21.17 -9.73 -7.37
CA ILE A 180 -19.98 -8.98 -7.81
C ILE A 180 -19.90 -9.13 -9.33
N GLY A 181 -20.00 -7.99 -10.04
CA GLY A 181 -19.71 -7.91 -11.46
C GLY A 181 -18.21 -7.79 -11.68
N MET A 182 -17.68 -8.62 -12.58
CA MET A 182 -16.27 -8.68 -12.94
C MET A 182 -16.06 -8.13 -14.35
N GLY A 183 -14.81 -7.98 -14.76
CA GLY A 183 -14.44 -7.60 -16.11
C GLY A 183 -15.10 -6.29 -16.59
N LYS A 184 -15.70 -6.30 -17.78
CA LYS A 184 -16.33 -5.10 -18.36
C LYS A 184 -17.55 -4.63 -17.56
N LEU A 185 -18.36 -5.55 -17.03
CA LEU A 185 -19.49 -5.18 -16.16
C LEU A 185 -19.03 -4.49 -14.88
N GLY A 186 -18.00 -5.06 -14.25
CA GLY A 186 -17.42 -4.48 -13.03
C GLY A 186 -16.85 -3.08 -13.24
N ALA A 187 -16.24 -2.83 -14.40
CA ALA A 187 -15.74 -1.51 -14.79
C ALA A 187 -16.84 -0.51 -15.19
N GLY A 188 -18.06 -0.97 -15.44
CA GLY A 188 -19.11 -0.11 -16.04
C GLY A 188 -18.88 0.16 -17.54
N GLU A 189 -18.17 -0.75 -18.22
CA GLU A 189 -17.76 -0.65 -19.62
C GLU A 189 -18.32 -1.81 -20.47
N LEU A 190 -19.57 -2.25 -20.20
CA LEU A 190 -20.16 -3.40 -20.87
C LEU A 190 -20.44 -3.11 -22.35
N ASN A 191 -20.11 -4.06 -23.22
CA ASN A 191 -20.40 -3.96 -24.68
C ASN A 191 -21.83 -4.36 -25.00
N LEU A 192 -22.24 -4.10 -26.27
CA LEU A 192 -23.55 -4.45 -26.81
C LEU A 192 -23.89 -5.95 -26.68
N SER A 193 -22.93 -6.85 -26.97
CA SER A 193 -23.13 -8.29 -26.85
C SER A 193 -21.97 -8.95 -26.11
N SER A 194 -21.94 -8.76 -24.80
CA SER A 194 -20.93 -9.32 -23.88
C SER A 194 -21.55 -10.33 -22.93
N ASP A 195 -20.74 -11.30 -22.48
CA ASP A 195 -21.07 -12.07 -21.29
C ASP A 195 -20.92 -11.18 -20.06
N ILE A 196 -21.65 -11.50 -19.02
CA ILE A 196 -21.48 -10.90 -17.69
C ILE A 196 -20.75 -11.90 -16.79
N ASP A 197 -19.55 -11.52 -16.36
CA ASP A 197 -18.77 -12.31 -15.43
C ASP A 197 -19.24 -12.00 -14.00
N LEU A 198 -19.66 -13.01 -13.24
CA LEU A 198 -20.23 -12.83 -11.89
C LEU A 198 -19.53 -13.68 -10.83
N ILE A 199 -19.50 -13.15 -9.59
CA ILE A 199 -19.15 -13.91 -8.38
C ILE A 199 -20.24 -13.65 -7.34
N PHE A 200 -20.65 -14.69 -6.62
CA PHE A 200 -21.69 -14.61 -5.58
C PHE A 200 -21.07 -14.71 -4.20
N ALA A 201 -21.44 -13.75 -3.33
CA ALA A 201 -20.99 -13.70 -1.95
C ALA A 201 -22.16 -13.45 -0.98
N TYR A 202 -21.98 -13.84 0.29
CA TYR A 202 -22.90 -13.51 1.37
C TYR A 202 -22.11 -13.25 2.67
N PRO A 203 -22.63 -12.41 3.61
CA PRO A 203 -21.82 -11.94 4.71
C PRO A 203 -21.36 -13.06 5.66
N SER A 204 -22.25 -13.90 6.17
CA SER A 204 -21.91 -14.88 7.21
C SER A 204 -22.58 -16.23 7.05
N SER A 205 -21.89 -17.26 7.52
CA SER A 205 -22.46 -18.61 7.66
C SER A 205 -23.60 -18.62 8.69
N GLY A 206 -24.52 -19.57 8.56
CA GLY A 206 -25.67 -19.74 9.45
C GLY A 206 -26.71 -20.63 8.82
N GLU A 207 -27.93 -20.61 9.32
CA GLU A 207 -29.04 -21.42 8.87
C GLU A 207 -30.30 -20.56 8.65
N THR A 208 -31.23 -21.05 7.82
CA THR A 208 -32.51 -20.36 7.58
C THR A 208 -33.46 -20.49 8.76
N GLU A 209 -34.23 -19.44 9.04
CA GLU A 209 -35.29 -19.41 10.04
C GLU A 209 -36.66 -19.14 9.39
N GLY A 210 -37.72 -19.56 10.07
CA GLY A 210 -39.12 -19.31 9.64
C GLY A 210 -39.73 -20.36 8.72
N ALA A 211 -39.01 -21.39 8.30
CA ALA A 211 -39.53 -22.52 7.53
C ALA A 211 -39.62 -23.81 8.36
N ARG A 212 -40.33 -24.85 7.82
CA ARG A 212 -40.45 -26.17 8.48
C ARG A 212 -39.13 -26.94 8.59
N ARG A 213 -38.18 -26.67 7.75
CA ARG A 213 -36.83 -27.27 7.73
C ARG A 213 -35.80 -26.13 7.59
N THR A 214 -34.81 -26.16 8.47
CA THR A 214 -33.65 -25.29 8.36
C THR A 214 -32.77 -25.74 7.20
N VAL A 215 -32.15 -24.77 6.51
CA VAL A 215 -31.23 -24.99 5.41
C VAL A 215 -29.97 -24.14 5.71
N ASP A 216 -28.81 -24.74 5.54
CA ASP A 216 -27.53 -24.03 5.64
C ASP A 216 -27.45 -22.86 4.65
N ASN A 217 -26.90 -21.72 5.06
CA ASN A 217 -26.80 -20.53 4.23
C ASN A 217 -26.06 -20.78 2.92
N GLN A 218 -25.02 -21.59 2.91
CA GLN A 218 -24.30 -21.93 1.66
C GLN A 218 -25.21 -22.68 0.67
N VAL A 219 -26.06 -23.58 1.18
CA VAL A 219 -27.02 -24.33 0.33
C VAL A 219 -28.12 -23.39 -0.17
N PHE A 220 -28.63 -22.49 0.70
CA PHE A 220 -29.62 -21.48 0.34
C PHE A 220 -29.09 -20.58 -0.80
N PHE A 221 -27.91 -19.98 -0.62
CA PHE A 221 -27.34 -19.06 -1.60
C PHE A 221 -26.85 -19.76 -2.89
N SER A 222 -26.43 -21.01 -2.80
CA SER A 222 -26.13 -21.82 -4.00
C SER A 222 -27.37 -22.07 -4.85
N ARG A 223 -28.50 -22.39 -4.24
CA ARG A 223 -29.79 -22.60 -4.94
C ARG A 223 -30.31 -21.29 -5.51
N LEU A 224 -30.24 -20.20 -4.74
CA LEU A 224 -30.60 -18.86 -5.19
C LEU A 224 -29.77 -18.43 -6.40
N GLY A 225 -28.44 -18.62 -6.35
CA GLY A 225 -27.53 -18.34 -7.45
C GLY A 225 -27.84 -19.16 -8.71
N GLN A 226 -28.21 -20.44 -8.57
CA GLN A 226 -28.66 -21.28 -9.70
C GLN A 226 -29.93 -20.74 -10.34
N ARG A 227 -30.91 -20.30 -9.53
CA ARG A 227 -32.15 -19.66 -10.02
C ARG A 227 -31.83 -18.34 -10.75
N LEU A 228 -30.94 -17.51 -10.20
CA LEU A 228 -30.51 -16.25 -10.82
C LEU A 228 -29.87 -16.49 -12.20
N ILE A 229 -28.91 -17.41 -12.29
CA ILE A 229 -28.28 -17.77 -13.56
C ILE A 229 -29.35 -18.23 -14.57
N ARG A 230 -30.27 -19.09 -14.14
CA ARG A 230 -31.35 -19.57 -15.00
C ARG A 230 -32.26 -18.44 -15.49
N ALA A 231 -32.61 -17.50 -14.60
CA ALA A 231 -33.43 -16.34 -14.95
C ALA A 231 -32.77 -15.44 -16.01
N LEU A 232 -31.45 -15.27 -15.94
CA LEU A 232 -30.69 -14.38 -16.85
C LEU A 232 -30.26 -15.08 -18.15
N ASP A 233 -29.72 -16.29 -18.08
CA ASP A 233 -29.00 -16.93 -19.19
C ASP A 233 -29.87 -17.93 -19.99
N GLN A 234 -30.89 -18.56 -19.37
CA GLN A 234 -31.66 -19.61 -20.06
C GLN A 234 -32.42 -19.04 -21.27
N PRO A 235 -32.18 -19.55 -22.50
CA PRO A 235 -32.98 -19.20 -23.67
C PRO A 235 -34.44 -19.68 -23.52
N THR A 236 -35.38 -18.79 -23.85
CA THR A 236 -36.83 -19.08 -23.94
C THR A 236 -37.36 -18.63 -25.30
N ALA A 237 -38.69 -18.78 -25.53
CA ALA A 237 -39.31 -18.20 -26.72
C ALA A 237 -39.13 -16.69 -26.85
N ASP A 238 -38.93 -16.01 -25.71
CA ASP A 238 -38.65 -14.56 -25.64
C ASP A 238 -37.16 -14.22 -25.70
N GLY A 239 -36.27 -15.17 -25.95
CA GLY A 239 -34.80 -14.99 -25.94
C GLY A 239 -34.17 -15.21 -24.58
N PHE A 240 -33.04 -14.55 -24.35
CA PHE A 240 -32.28 -14.54 -23.09
C PHE A 240 -32.11 -13.10 -22.58
N VAL A 241 -31.66 -12.94 -21.34
CA VAL A 241 -31.35 -11.59 -20.77
C VAL A 241 -29.86 -11.30 -20.96
N PHE A 242 -28.97 -12.04 -20.31
CA PHE A 242 -27.51 -11.96 -20.49
C PHE A 242 -26.90 -13.36 -20.35
N ARG A 243 -25.89 -13.64 -21.14
CA ARG A 243 -25.04 -14.84 -20.93
C ARG A 243 -24.22 -14.66 -19.67
N VAL A 244 -24.24 -15.64 -18.75
CA VAL A 244 -23.57 -15.56 -17.46
C VAL A 244 -22.33 -16.43 -17.45
N ASP A 245 -21.17 -15.82 -17.10
CA ASP A 245 -19.93 -16.54 -16.88
C ASP A 245 -19.55 -16.53 -15.39
N MET A 246 -19.39 -17.73 -14.82
CA MET A 246 -19.02 -17.93 -13.42
C MET A 246 -17.58 -18.44 -13.25
N ARG A 247 -16.76 -18.47 -14.30
CA ARG A 247 -15.41 -19.07 -14.27
C ARG A 247 -14.41 -18.27 -13.44
N LEU A 248 -14.66 -16.97 -13.22
CA LEU A 248 -13.80 -16.10 -12.39
C LEU A 248 -14.02 -16.29 -10.88
N ARG A 249 -15.00 -17.11 -10.46
CA ARG A 249 -15.21 -17.38 -9.04
C ARG A 249 -14.04 -18.19 -8.43
N PRO A 250 -13.81 -18.12 -7.11
CA PRO A 250 -12.79 -18.89 -6.42
C PRO A 250 -12.87 -20.40 -6.77
N ASN A 251 -11.72 -21.00 -7.09
CA ASN A 251 -11.59 -22.38 -7.61
C ASN A 251 -12.27 -22.65 -8.96
N GLY A 252 -12.73 -21.63 -9.68
CA GLY A 252 -13.35 -21.78 -11.00
C GLY A 252 -14.56 -22.71 -11.00
N GLU A 253 -14.65 -23.60 -11.97
CA GLU A 253 -15.79 -24.52 -12.12
C GLU A 253 -15.92 -25.53 -10.97
N SER A 254 -14.84 -25.86 -10.27
CA SER A 254 -14.85 -26.80 -9.15
C SER A 254 -15.21 -26.16 -7.80
N GLY A 255 -15.23 -24.83 -7.71
CA GLY A 255 -15.56 -24.11 -6.49
C GLY A 255 -17.07 -23.98 -6.23
N PRO A 256 -17.48 -23.67 -4.99
CA PRO A 256 -18.86 -23.42 -4.65
C PRO A 256 -19.40 -22.22 -5.43
N LEU A 257 -20.71 -22.21 -5.71
CA LEU A 257 -21.33 -21.15 -6.50
C LEU A 257 -21.42 -19.82 -5.73
N ALA A 258 -21.62 -19.87 -4.40
CA ALA A 258 -21.64 -18.73 -3.51
C ALA A 258 -20.76 -19.02 -2.29
N MET A 259 -20.07 -17.99 -1.77
CA MET A 259 -19.16 -18.10 -0.64
C MET A 259 -19.46 -17.03 0.42
N SER A 260 -19.25 -17.37 1.71
CA SER A 260 -19.25 -16.36 2.78
C SER A 260 -18.03 -15.46 2.67
N PHE A 261 -18.09 -14.26 3.28
CA PHE A 261 -16.97 -13.33 3.30
C PHE A 261 -15.71 -13.96 3.91
N ASP A 262 -15.83 -14.67 5.03
CA ASP A 262 -14.70 -15.35 5.67
C ASP A 262 -14.06 -16.41 4.74
N ALA A 263 -14.89 -17.13 3.98
CA ALA A 263 -14.40 -18.13 3.03
C ALA A 263 -13.68 -17.47 1.84
N LEU A 264 -14.20 -16.33 1.36
CA LEU A 264 -13.56 -15.53 0.31
C LEU A 264 -12.22 -14.96 0.78
N GLU A 265 -12.17 -14.38 1.97
CA GLU A 265 -10.95 -13.86 2.56
C GLU A 265 -9.90 -14.96 2.70
N THR A 266 -10.26 -16.07 3.33
CA THR A 266 -9.37 -17.22 3.49
C THR A 266 -8.84 -17.74 2.15
N TYR A 267 -9.70 -17.80 1.13
CA TYR A 267 -9.28 -18.23 -0.20
C TYR A 267 -8.25 -17.26 -0.82
N TYR A 268 -8.56 -15.97 -0.87
CA TYR A 268 -7.66 -14.99 -1.51
C TYR A 268 -6.36 -14.80 -0.75
N GLN A 269 -6.36 -14.91 0.58
CA GLN A 269 -5.13 -14.85 1.38
C GLN A 269 -4.21 -16.06 1.16
N ASN A 270 -4.77 -17.28 1.03
CA ASN A 270 -4.00 -18.51 1.03
C ASN A 270 -3.80 -19.13 -0.36
N GLN A 271 -4.71 -18.93 -1.29
CA GLN A 271 -4.76 -19.61 -2.59
C GLN A 271 -4.93 -18.67 -3.78
N GLY A 272 -5.21 -17.39 -3.54
CA GLY A 272 -5.43 -16.38 -4.58
C GLY A 272 -4.22 -16.26 -5.51
N ARG A 273 -4.47 -16.29 -6.82
CA ARG A 273 -3.44 -16.25 -7.88
C ARG A 273 -3.33 -14.86 -8.47
N GLU A 274 -2.20 -14.54 -9.09
CA GLU A 274 -1.97 -13.22 -9.70
C GLU A 274 -2.99 -12.88 -10.80
N TRP A 275 -3.46 -13.85 -11.58
CA TRP A 275 -4.51 -13.60 -12.58
C TRP A 275 -5.87 -13.27 -11.94
N GLU A 276 -6.19 -13.79 -10.76
CA GLU A 276 -7.42 -13.45 -10.01
C GLU A 276 -7.30 -12.04 -9.44
N ARG A 277 -6.12 -11.69 -8.94
CA ARG A 277 -5.78 -10.34 -8.51
C ARG A 277 -5.98 -9.33 -9.63
N TYR A 278 -5.47 -9.63 -10.82
CA TYR A 278 -5.66 -8.84 -12.04
C TYR A 278 -7.15 -8.69 -12.39
N ALA A 279 -7.93 -9.76 -12.34
CA ALA A 279 -9.37 -9.73 -12.64
C ALA A 279 -10.16 -8.90 -11.63
N LEU A 280 -9.77 -8.94 -10.34
CA LEU A 280 -10.45 -8.22 -9.25
C LEU A 280 -10.24 -6.70 -9.27
N ILE A 281 -9.28 -6.16 -10.03
CA ILE A 281 -9.14 -4.70 -10.24
C ILE A 281 -10.47 -4.08 -10.69
N LYS A 282 -11.17 -4.75 -11.59
CA LYS A 282 -12.45 -4.30 -12.15
C LYS A 282 -13.67 -4.77 -11.35
N ALA A 283 -13.49 -5.45 -10.21
CA ALA A 283 -14.60 -5.98 -9.42
C ALA A 283 -15.45 -4.85 -8.82
N ARG A 284 -16.78 -4.99 -8.94
CA ARG A 284 -17.78 -4.06 -8.40
C ARG A 284 -19.01 -4.83 -7.92
N VAL A 285 -19.51 -4.53 -6.73
CA VAL A 285 -20.79 -5.07 -6.28
C VAL A 285 -21.91 -4.41 -7.08
N VAL A 286 -22.65 -5.20 -7.85
CA VAL A 286 -23.76 -4.76 -8.72
C VAL A 286 -25.12 -4.94 -8.08
N SER A 287 -25.27 -5.84 -7.10
CA SER A 287 -26.48 -6.04 -6.31
C SER A 287 -26.13 -6.38 -4.87
N GLY A 288 -26.89 -5.82 -3.92
CA GLY A 288 -26.76 -6.02 -2.48
C GLY A 288 -26.72 -4.72 -1.67
N PRO A 289 -26.89 -4.79 -0.33
CA PRO A 289 -26.84 -3.60 0.55
C PRO A 289 -25.48 -2.90 0.50
N ARG A 290 -25.49 -1.56 0.53
CA ARG A 290 -24.27 -0.73 0.42
C ARG A 290 -23.24 -0.98 1.53
N GLU A 291 -23.70 -1.22 2.76
CA GLU A 291 -22.85 -1.48 3.92
C GLU A 291 -22.03 -2.74 3.72
N HIS A 292 -22.69 -3.85 3.37
CA HIS A 292 -22.01 -5.10 3.07
C HIS A 292 -21.12 -5.02 1.82
N ALA A 293 -21.52 -4.23 0.81
CA ALA A 293 -20.71 -3.99 -0.37
C ALA A 293 -19.39 -3.27 -0.01
N SER A 294 -19.46 -2.26 0.87
CA SER A 294 -18.29 -1.54 1.36
C SER A 294 -17.36 -2.45 2.19
N HIS A 295 -17.94 -3.29 3.05
CA HIS A 295 -17.16 -4.26 3.83
C HIS A 295 -16.45 -5.28 2.94
N LEU A 296 -17.16 -5.85 1.96
CA LEU A 296 -16.57 -6.78 0.99
C LEU A 296 -15.42 -6.14 0.18
N GLN A 297 -15.56 -4.86 -0.20
CA GLN A 297 -14.49 -4.13 -0.86
C GLN A 297 -13.25 -3.98 0.04
N GLN A 298 -13.44 -3.63 1.31
CA GLN A 298 -12.34 -3.54 2.28
C GLN A 298 -11.62 -4.87 2.46
N LEU A 299 -12.35 -5.98 2.50
CA LEU A 299 -11.82 -7.32 2.60
C LEU A 299 -10.97 -7.73 1.37
N LEU A 300 -11.42 -7.38 0.16
CA LEU A 300 -10.71 -7.71 -1.09
C LEU A 300 -9.53 -6.77 -1.38
N HIS A 301 -9.57 -5.54 -0.87
CA HIS A 301 -8.59 -4.49 -1.17
C HIS A 301 -7.12 -4.90 -0.88
N PRO A 302 -6.75 -5.52 0.27
CA PRO A 302 -5.38 -5.91 0.55
C PRO A 302 -4.83 -6.97 -0.42
N PHE A 303 -5.70 -7.82 -0.96
CA PHE A 303 -5.32 -8.80 -1.97
C PHE A 303 -5.06 -8.13 -3.33
N ILE A 304 -5.89 -7.15 -3.73
CA ILE A 304 -5.80 -6.47 -5.02
C ILE A 304 -4.63 -5.48 -5.02
N TYR A 305 -4.54 -4.61 -4.01
CA TYR A 305 -3.62 -3.49 -3.95
C TYR A 305 -2.63 -3.67 -2.79
N ARG A 306 -1.46 -4.21 -3.10
CA ARG A 306 -0.37 -4.37 -2.11
C ARG A 306 0.27 -3.02 -1.80
N ARG A 307 0.62 -2.76 -0.54
CA ARG A 307 1.23 -1.49 -0.08
C ARG A 307 2.65 -1.25 -0.64
N TYR A 308 3.36 -2.30 -1.03
CA TYR A 308 4.69 -2.21 -1.64
C TYR A 308 4.58 -2.26 -3.17
N ILE A 309 5.57 -1.70 -3.86
CA ILE A 309 5.64 -1.78 -5.32
C ILE A 309 5.83 -3.25 -5.70
N ASP A 310 4.87 -3.78 -6.43
CA ASP A 310 4.83 -5.20 -6.76
C ASP A 310 5.42 -5.45 -8.15
N PHE A 311 6.73 -5.58 -8.20
CA PHE A 311 7.44 -5.90 -9.45
C PHE A 311 7.15 -7.31 -9.98
N SER A 312 6.62 -8.24 -9.14
CA SER A 312 6.19 -9.55 -9.62
C SER A 312 5.01 -9.46 -10.59
N ALA A 313 4.25 -8.35 -10.55
CA ALA A 313 3.20 -8.07 -11.51
C ALA A 313 3.75 -7.91 -12.93
N PHE A 314 4.91 -7.29 -13.12
CA PHE A 314 5.54 -7.15 -14.45
C PHE A 314 5.93 -8.51 -15.04
N GLU A 315 6.53 -9.39 -14.25
CA GLU A 315 6.91 -10.73 -14.74
C GLU A 315 5.67 -11.56 -15.11
N SER A 316 4.64 -11.53 -14.26
CA SER A 316 3.36 -12.18 -14.53
C SER A 316 2.69 -11.62 -15.79
N LEU A 317 2.78 -10.31 -16.02
CA LEU A 317 2.29 -9.65 -17.24
C LEU A 317 3.09 -10.06 -18.47
N ARG A 318 4.42 -10.16 -18.39
CA ARG A 318 5.27 -10.68 -19.48
C ARG A 318 4.98 -12.14 -19.82
N GLU A 319 4.81 -13.01 -18.81
CA GLU A 319 4.43 -14.41 -19.02
C GLU A 319 3.04 -14.50 -19.67
N MET A 320 2.09 -13.70 -19.19
CA MET A 320 0.75 -13.64 -19.78
C MET A 320 0.78 -13.10 -21.21
N LYS A 321 1.61 -12.08 -21.52
CA LYS A 321 1.86 -11.61 -22.89
C LYS A 321 2.39 -12.74 -23.79
N LYS A 322 3.41 -13.48 -23.32
CA LYS A 322 3.98 -14.62 -24.08
C LYS A 322 2.94 -15.71 -24.35
N LEU A 323 2.09 -16.01 -23.37
CA LEU A 323 1.00 -16.98 -23.51
C LEU A 323 -0.04 -16.51 -24.54
N ILE A 324 -0.45 -15.23 -24.48
CA ILE A 324 -1.39 -14.63 -25.42
C ILE A 324 -0.81 -14.62 -26.82
N GLN A 325 0.42 -14.18 -27.02
CA GLN A 325 1.07 -14.18 -28.35
C GLN A 325 1.16 -15.59 -28.96
N ARG A 326 1.45 -16.62 -28.14
CA ARG A 326 1.42 -18.02 -28.58
C ARG A 326 0.01 -18.44 -29.01
N GLU A 327 -1.02 -18.07 -28.27
CA GLU A 327 -2.41 -18.42 -28.57
C GLU A 327 -2.93 -17.66 -29.79
N VAL A 328 -2.60 -16.37 -29.97
CA VAL A 328 -2.91 -15.56 -31.14
C VAL A 328 -2.33 -16.18 -32.40
N ARG A 329 -1.04 -16.57 -32.36
CA ARG A 329 -0.39 -17.26 -33.50
C ARG A 329 -1.01 -18.64 -33.74
N ARG A 330 -1.34 -19.41 -32.70
CA ARG A 330 -1.91 -20.76 -32.86
C ARG A 330 -3.30 -20.73 -33.47
N ARG A 331 -4.13 -19.70 -33.21
CA ARG A 331 -5.50 -19.57 -33.68
C ARG A 331 -5.68 -18.61 -34.87
N SER A 332 -4.60 -18.05 -35.44
CA SER A 332 -4.66 -17.08 -36.55
C SER A 332 -5.59 -15.91 -36.25
N LEU A 333 -5.48 -15.28 -35.05
CA LEU A 333 -6.36 -14.21 -34.60
C LEU A 333 -5.89 -12.81 -35.03
N GLU A 334 -5.19 -12.68 -36.18
CA GLU A 334 -4.65 -11.40 -36.64
C GLU A 334 -5.77 -10.38 -36.97
N SER A 335 -6.93 -10.85 -37.43
CA SER A 335 -8.13 -10.03 -37.69
C SER A 335 -8.98 -9.74 -36.45
N ASN A 336 -8.62 -10.24 -35.27
CA ASN A 336 -9.35 -9.98 -34.04
C ASN A 336 -8.87 -8.66 -33.40
N ILE A 337 -9.79 -7.69 -33.27
CA ILE A 337 -9.48 -6.34 -32.76
C ILE A 337 -9.24 -6.28 -31.23
N LYS A 338 -9.66 -7.30 -30.51
CA LYS A 338 -9.44 -7.39 -29.06
C LYS A 338 -8.14 -8.12 -28.71
N LEU A 339 -7.89 -9.29 -29.31
CA LEU A 339 -6.81 -10.20 -28.96
C LEU A 339 -5.59 -10.08 -29.86
N GLY A 340 -5.75 -9.53 -31.07
CA GLY A 340 -4.64 -9.30 -32.01
C GLY A 340 -3.64 -8.28 -31.48
N ALA A 341 -2.44 -8.24 -32.08
CA ALA A 341 -1.41 -7.27 -31.71
C ALA A 341 -1.93 -5.83 -31.87
N GLY A 342 -1.67 -4.98 -30.90
CA GLY A 342 -2.20 -3.62 -30.82
C GLY A 342 -3.71 -3.55 -30.55
N GLY A 343 -4.33 -4.63 -30.04
CA GLY A 343 -5.76 -4.68 -29.75
C GLY A 343 -6.11 -4.13 -28.36
N ILE A 344 -7.43 -4.09 -28.07
CA ILE A 344 -8.00 -3.55 -26.82
C ILE A 344 -7.30 -4.12 -25.57
N ARG A 345 -6.98 -5.41 -25.60
CA ARG A 345 -6.36 -6.10 -24.47
C ARG A 345 -4.98 -5.57 -24.12
N GLU A 346 -4.17 -5.13 -25.09
CA GLU A 346 -2.85 -4.54 -24.82
C GLU A 346 -3.00 -3.17 -24.14
N ILE A 347 -4.00 -2.37 -24.49
CA ILE A 347 -4.30 -1.10 -23.85
C ILE A 347 -4.76 -1.34 -22.39
N GLU A 348 -5.66 -2.28 -22.17
CA GLU A 348 -6.11 -2.67 -20.82
C GLU A 348 -4.93 -3.15 -19.98
N PHE A 349 -3.99 -3.89 -20.55
CA PHE A 349 -2.81 -4.37 -19.85
C PHE A 349 -1.90 -3.26 -19.36
N VAL A 350 -1.68 -2.23 -20.18
CA VAL A 350 -0.88 -1.06 -19.77
C VAL A 350 -1.47 -0.44 -18.52
N ALA A 351 -2.74 -0.08 -18.54
CA ALA A 351 -3.39 0.56 -17.39
C ALA A 351 -3.38 -0.34 -16.14
N GLN A 352 -3.78 -1.60 -16.28
CA GLN A 352 -3.88 -2.53 -15.15
C GLN A 352 -2.51 -2.91 -14.57
N ALA A 353 -1.43 -2.86 -15.35
CA ALA A 353 -0.08 -3.01 -14.84
C ALA A 353 0.26 -1.91 -13.82
N PHE A 354 0.04 -0.65 -14.17
CA PHE A 354 0.26 0.47 -13.26
C PHE A 354 -0.67 0.41 -12.02
N GLN A 355 -1.91 -0.02 -12.20
CA GLN A 355 -2.85 -0.23 -11.08
C GLN A 355 -2.33 -1.25 -10.07
N LEU A 356 -1.81 -2.40 -10.53
CA LEU A 356 -1.24 -3.43 -9.65
C LEU A 356 0.04 -2.99 -8.96
N ILE A 357 0.88 -2.24 -9.65
CA ILE A 357 2.20 -1.83 -9.17
C ILE A 357 2.09 -0.68 -8.18
N ARG A 358 1.29 0.33 -8.50
CA ARG A 358 1.22 1.59 -7.75
C ARG A 358 -0.10 1.83 -7.01
N GLY A 359 -1.18 1.14 -7.38
CA GLY A 359 -2.51 1.37 -6.80
C GLY A 359 -2.59 1.19 -5.28
N GLY A 360 -1.66 0.46 -4.68
CA GLY A 360 -1.56 0.36 -3.22
C GLY A 360 -1.05 1.63 -2.53
N ARG A 361 -0.30 2.49 -3.26
CA ARG A 361 0.21 3.78 -2.78
C ARG A 361 -0.58 4.96 -3.33
N GLU A 362 -1.11 4.83 -4.54
CA GLU A 362 -1.78 5.88 -5.31
C GLU A 362 -3.28 5.55 -5.47
N PRO A 363 -4.15 5.99 -4.54
CA PRO A 363 -5.58 5.65 -4.59
C PRO A 363 -6.29 6.08 -5.88
N VAL A 364 -5.81 7.11 -6.58
CA VAL A 364 -6.36 7.57 -7.86
C VAL A 364 -6.26 6.49 -8.95
N LEU A 365 -5.29 5.58 -8.85
CA LEU A 365 -5.13 4.46 -9.77
C LEU A 365 -6.05 3.25 -9.45
N GLN A 366 -6.85 3.32 -8.37
CA GLN A 366 -7.82 2.28 -8.03
C GLN A 366 -9.16 2.46 -8.78
N GLU A 367 -9.22 3.42 -9.70
CA GLU A 367 -10.35 3.60 -10.60
C GLU A 367 -10.53 2.38 -11.51
N ARG A 368 -11.78 2.04 -11.87
CA ARG A 368 -12.11 0.84 -12.67
C ARG A 368 -12.19 1.12 -14.16
N ARG A 369 -12.55 2.35 -14.53
CA ARG A 369 -12.71 2.77 -15.93
C ARG A 369 -11.36 3.05 -16.57
N LEU A 370 -11.11 2.38 -17.69
CA LEU A 370 -9.81 2.43 -18.34
C LEU A 370 -9.38 3.86 -18.72
N ARG A 371 -10.27 4.66 -19.30
CA ARG A 371 -9.95 6.02 -19.76
C ARG A 371 -9.61 6.95 -18.61
N GLU A 372 -10.28 6.82 -17.46
CA GLU A 372 -9.98 7.57 -16.25
C GLU A 372 -8.60 7.19 -15.69
N VAL A 373 -8.25 5.90 -15.72
CA VAL A 373 -6.91 5.42 -15.33
C VAL A 373 -5.83 5.97 -16.26
N LEU A 374 -6.02 5.93 -17.58
CA LEU A 374 -5.07 6.50 -18.55
C LEU A 374 -4.86 8.01 -18.30
N SER A 375 -5.94 8.75 -18.06
CA SER A 375 -5.86 10.18 -17.71
C SER A 375 -5.08 10.42 -16.42
N ALA A 376 -5.31 9.60 -15.39
CA ALA A 376 -4.56 9.68 -14.14
C ALA A 376 -3.06 9.41 -14.34
N LEU A 377 -2.70 8.41 -15.16
CA LEU A 377 -1.30 8.09 -15.48
C LEU A 377 -0.57 9.24 -16.16
N GLY A 378 -1.24 9.98 -17.06
CA GLY A 378 -0.70 11.21 -17.65
C GLY A 378 -0.53 12.33 -16.63
N SER A 379 -1.56 12.58 -15.82
CA SER A 379 -1.55 13.63 -14.78
C SER A 379 -0.48 13.40 -13.71
N MET A 380 -0.09 12.16 -13.48
CA MET A 380 0.99 11.76 -12.56
C MET A 380 2.36 11.67 -13.23
N GLU A 381 2.48 12.06 -14.50
CA GLU A 381 3.71 11.96 -15.29
C GLU A 381 4.31 10.53 -15.36
N LEU A 382 3.47 9.50 -15.19
CA LEU A 382 3.86 8.10 -15.28
C LEU A 382 3.90 7.60 -16.72
N LEU A 383 3.12 8.22 -17.59
CA LEU A 383 3.15 8.04 -19.04
C LEU A 383 3.21 9.43 -19.72
N PRO A 384 3.96 9.57 -20.82
CA PRO A 384 3.93 10.79 -21.62
C PRO A 384 2.53 11.10 -22.14
N ASP A 385 2.14 12.38 -22.18
CA ASP A 385 0.82 12.82 -22.67
C ASP A 385 0.49 12.31 -24.08
N GLU A 386 1.49 12.23 -24.96
CA GLU A 386 1.34 11.70 -26.32
C GLU A 386 0.96 10.22 -26.31
N VAL A 387 1.56 9.42 -25.43
CA VAL A 387 1.25 7.99 -25.27
C VAL A 387 -0.17 7.82 -24.74
N VAL A 388 -0.57 8.59 -23.73
CA VAL A 388 -1.93 8.57 -23.17
C VAL A 388 -2.95 8.91 -24.26
N ALA A 389 -2.70 9.96 -25.05
CA ALA A 389 -3.59 10.39 -26.12
C ALA A 389 -3.69 9.34 -27.26
N ASP A 390 -2.60 8.66 -27.57
CA ASP A 390 -2.61 7.59 -28.58
C ASP A 390 -3.38 6.36 -28.11
N LEU A 391 -3.16 5.93 -26.85
CA LEU A 391 -3.86 4.79 -26.25
C LEU A 391 -5.37 5.07 -26.12
N ASP A 392 -5.77 6.27 -25.68
CA ASP A 392 -7.18 6.66 -25.54
C ASP A 392 -7.89 6.68 -26.91
N ARG A 393 -7.29 7.32 -27.93
CA ARG A 393 -7.85 7.35 -29.28
C ARG A 393 -7.98 5.96 -29.87
N ALA A 394 -6.96 5.13 -29.71
CA ALA A 394 -6.99 3.75 -30.18
C ALA A 394 -8.07 2.94 -29.45
N TYR A 395 -8.22 3.13 -28.14
CA TYR A 395 -9.24 2.46 -27.35
C TYR A 395 -10.66 2.81 -27.85
N VAL A 396 -10.96 4.09 -28.05
CA VAL A 396 -12.26 4.54 -28.58
C VAL A 396 -12.54 3.91 -29.94
N LEU A 397 -11.61 4.04 -30.90
CA LEU A 397 -11.79 3.49 -32.25
C LEU A 397 -12.00 1.97 -32.26
N LEU A 398 -11.23 1.23 -31.46
CA LEU A 398 -11.34 -0.23 -31.35
C LEU A 398 -12.65 -0.65 -30.68
N ARG A 399 -13.11 0.09 -29.67
CA ARG A 399 -14.39 -0.19 -28.99
C ARG A 399 -15.60 0.13 -29.86
N ASP A 400 -15.60 1.25 -30.58
CA ASP A 400 -16.65 1.58 -31.54
C ASP A 400 -16.72 0.53 -32.65
N THR A 401 -15.55 0.04 -33.11
CA THR A 401 -15.49 -1.06 -34.07
C THR A 401 -16.04 -2.36 -33.45
N GLU A 402 -15.74 -2.67 -32.17
CA GLU A 402 -16.32 -3.84 -31.49
C GLU A 402 -17.85 -3.73 -31.36
N HIS A 403 -18.38 -2.54 -31.04
CA HIS A 403 -19.82 -2.26 -31.00
C HIS A 403 -20.47 -2.44 -32.40
N ALA A 404 -19.87 -1.89 -33.45
CA ALA A 404 -20.33 -2.07 -34.81
C ALA A 404 -20.45 -3.57 -35.19
N LEU A 405 -19.43 -4.36 -34.87
CA LEU A 405 -19.44 -5.79 -35.13
C LEU A 405 -20.52 -6.54 -34.35
N GLN A 406 -20.72 -6.20 -33.07
CA GLN A 406 -21.69 -6.86 -32.19
C GLN A 406 -23.13 -6.43 -32.47
N GLY A 407 -23.35 -5.15 -32.73
CA GLY A 407 -24.68 -4.57 -32.98
C GLY A 407 -25.33 -5.01 -34.30
N ILE A 408 -24.56 -5.53 -35.25
CA ILE A 408 -25.10 -6.06 -36.51
C ILE A 408 -26.11 -7.19 -36.26
N ALA A 409 -25.83 -8.13 -35.38
CA ALA A 409 -26.66 -9.33 -35.16
C ALA A 409 -26.81 -9.78 -33.71
N ASP A 410 -26.51 -8.93 -32.72
CA ASP A 410 -26.44 -9.26 -31.28
C ASP A 410 -25.58 -10.52 -31.05
N GLN A 411 -24.36 -10.54 -31.61
CA GLN A 411 -23.44 -11.67 -31.52
C GLN A 411 -22.13 -11.25 -30.87
N GLN A 412 -21.59 -12.10 -30.03
CA GLN A 412 -20.29 -11.91 -29.40
C GLN A 412 -19.16 -12.18 -30.41
N THR A 413 -18.83 -11.17 -31.22
CA THR A 413 -17.75 -11.25 -32.20
C THR A 413 -16.82 -10.06 -32.09
N GLN A 414 -15.52 -10.29 -32.37
CA GLN A 414 -14.46 -9.27 -32.41
C GLN A 414 -13.59 -9.42 -33.68
N THR A 415 -14.04 -10.22 -34.63
CA THR A 415 -13.30 -10.48 -35.87
C THR A 415 -13.86 -9.63 -36.99
N LEU A 416 -12.98 -8.92 -37.68
CA LEU A 416 -13.36 -8.10 -38.83
C LEU A 416 -13.96 -8.98 -39.93
N PRO A 417 -15.05 -8.53 -40.63
CA PRO A 417 -15.72 -9.31 -41.63
C PRO A 417 -14.86 -9.50 -42.87
N SER A 418 -14.97 -10.67 -43.51
CA SER A 418 -14.31 -10.98 -44.77
C SER A 418 -15.19 -10.77 -46.00
N ASP A 419 -16.51 -10.75 -45.82
CA ASP A 419 -17.50 -10.59 -46.88
C ASP A 419 -17.82 -9.12 -47.20
N ALA A 420 -18.30 -8.86 -48.38
CA ALA A 420 -18.55 -7.49 -48.86
C ALA A 420 -19.69 -6.77 -48.12
N VAL A 421 -20.73 -7.49 -47.75
CA VAL A 421 -21.89 -6.91 -47.00
C VAL A 421 -21.49 -6.54 -45.58
N GLY A 422 -20.78 -7.45 -44.86
CA GLY A 422 -20.27 -7.16 -43.54
C GLY A 422 -19.32 -5.95 -43.51
N ARG A 423 -18.39 -5.87 -44.47
CA ARG A 423 -17.48 -4.72 -44.61
C ARG A 423 -18.22 -3.41 -44.89
N ALA A 424 -19.20 -3.42 -45.83
CA ALA A 424 -20.00 -2.25 -46.14
C ALA A 424 -20.81 -1.75 -44.93
N ARG A 425 -21.30 -2.66 -44.07
CA ARG A 425 -21.99 -2.30 -42.80
C ARG A 425 -21.08 -1.63 -41.80
N VAL A 426 -19.92 -2.24 -41.54
CA VAL A 426 -18.95 -1.66 -40.57
C VAL A 426 -18.47 -0.29 -41.04
N VAL A 427 -18.17 -0.13 -42.37
CA VAL A 427 -17.84 1.18 -42.95
C VAL A 427 -18.94 2.21 -42.74
N LEU A 428 -20.21 1.81 -42.99
CA LEU A 428 -21.37 2.69 -42.84
C LEU A 428 -21.60 3.10 -41.40
N ILE A 429 -21.43 2.18 -40.46
CA ILE A 429 -21.58 2.45 -39.02
C ILE A 429 -20.46 3.37 -38.52
N MET A 430 -19.22 3.09 -38.90
CA MET A 430 -18.03 3.85 -38.47
C MET A 430 -17.87 5.19 -39.21
N GLY A 431 -18.71 5.48 -40.20
CA GLY A 431 -18.71 6.76 -40.93
C GLY A 431 -17.52 6.98 -41.86
N TYR A 432 -16.83 5.89 -42.31
CA TYR A 432 -15.73 5.95 -43.28
C TYR A 432 -16.22 5.93 -44.70
N ALA A 433 -15.41 6.44 -45.63
CA ALA A 433 -15.73 6.48 -47.07
C ALA A 433 -15.71 5.08 -47.70
N ASP A 434 -14.76 4.26 -47.29
CA ASP A 434 -14.53 2.91 -47.81
C ASP A 434 -13.80 2.01 -46.79
N TRP A 435 -13.69 0.73 -47.08
CA TRP A 435 -13.05 -0.28 -46.24
C TRP A 435 -11.55 -0.06 -46.10
N ASP A 436 -10.88 0.38 -47.15
CA ASP A 436 -9.43 0.52 -47.13
C ASP A 436 -9.00 1.68 -46.22
N SER A 437 -9.79 2.75 -46.18
CA SER A 437 -9.59 3.88 -45.26
C SER A 437 -9.78 3.46 -43.81
N LEU A 438 -10.85 2.73 -43.49
CA LEU A 438 -11.07 2.19 -42.14
C LEU A 438 -9.97 1.20 -41.71
N ALA A 439 -9.63 0.25 -42.59
CA ALA A 439 -8.62 -0.77 -42.32
C ALA A 439 -7.22 -0.14 -42.11
N SER A 440 -6.88 0.89 -42.91
CA SER A 440 -5.63 1.64 -42.74
C SER A 440 -5.55 2.37 -41.40
N ASP A 441 -6.64 3.02 -40.98
CA ASP A 441 -6.69 3.76 -39.71
C ASP A 441 -6.63 2.81 -38.51
N LEU A 442 -7.41 1.73 -38.53
CA LEU A 442 -7.33 0.66 -37.52
C LEU A 442 -5.90 0.09 -37.42
N GLN A 443 -5.24 -0.16 -38.54
CA GLN A 443 -3.89 -0.70 -38.57
C GLN A 443 -2.88 0.30 -37.98
N ALA A 444 -2.98 1.58 -38.34
CA ALA A 444 -2.11 2.63 -37.81
C ALA A 444 -2.23 2.80 -36.27
N HIS A 445 -3.47 2.73 -35.78
CA HIS A 445 -3.70 2.77 -34.30
C HIS A 445 -3.16 1.53 -33.61
N ARG A 446 -3.37 0.34 -34.18
CA ARG A 446 -2.86 -0.91 -33.62
C ARG A 446 -1.33 -0.97 -33.63
N GLU A 447 -0.67 -0.44 -34.65
CA GLU A 447 0.80 -0.36 -34.69
C GLU A 447 1.35 0.56 -33.62
N ARG A 448 0.73 1.72 -33.37
CA ARG A 448 1.11 2.63 -32.26
C ARG A 448 0.91 1.99 -30.91
N VAL A 449 -0.25 1.37 -30.66
CA VAL A 449 -0.50 0.65 -29.40
C VAL A 449 0.54 -0.44 -29.15
N ASN A 450 0.85 -1.25 -30.18
CA ASN A 450 1.83 -2.32 -30.05
C ASN A 450 3.25 -1.77 -29.83
N ALA A 451 3.62 -0.63 -30.45
CA ALA A 451 4.87 0.06 -30.19
C ALA A 451 4.95 0.56 -28.75
N HIS A 452 3.96 1.35 -28.27
CA HIS A 452 3.91 1.83 -26.90
C HIS A 452 3.88 0.69 -25.89
N PHE A 453 3.13 -0.37 -26.17
CA PHE A 453 3.09 -1.57 -25.32
C PHE A 453 4.45 -2.29 -25.26
N ALA A 454 5.14 -2.39 -26.40
CA ALA A 454 6.49 -2.93 -26.45
C ALA A 454 7.46 -2.05 -25.64
N ASP A 455 7.43 -0.74 -25.83
CA ASP A 455 8.31 0.21 -25.14
C ASP A 455 8.07 0.22 -23.61
N ILE A 456 6.82 0.24 -23.15
CA ILE A 456 6.48 0.20 -21.71
C ILE A 456 6.95 -1.11 -21.06
N ILE A 457 6.89 -2.23 -21.77
CA ILE A 457 7.40 -3.51 -21.29
C ILE A 457 8.92 -3.63 -21.48
N ALA A 458 9.49 -2.99 -22.50
CA ALA A 458 10.92 -2.97 -22.84
C ALA A 458 11.70 -1.90 -22.06
N LEU A 459 11.07 -0.88 -21.50
CA LEU A 459 11.76 0.11 -20.64
C LEU A 459 12.59 -0.53 -19.50
N GLU A 460 12.50 -1.85 -19.39
CA GLU A 460 13.32 -2.68 -18.51
C GLU A 460 14.17 -3.73 -19.24
N GLU A 461 14.00 -3.97 -20.57
CA GLU A 461 14.90 -4.85 -21.34
C GLU A 461 16.15 -4.11 -21.84
N ASP A 462 16.04 -2.82 -22.19
CA ASP A 462 17.18 -2.01 -22.67
C ASP A 462 18.12 -1.52 -21.54
N ALA A 463 17.71 -1.64 -20.28
CA ALA A 463 18.65 -1.53 -19.17
C ALA A 463 19.43 -2.83 -18.92
N GLY A 464 19.22 -3.87 -19.73
CA GLY A 464 19.74 -5.21 -19.52
C GLY A 464 20.44 -5.89 -20.72
N GLU A 465 20.54 -5.22 -21.89
CA GLU A 465 21.32 -5.76 -23.03
C GLU A 465 22.75 -5.18 -23.12
N ASP A 466 23.41 -4.99 -21.98
CA ASP A 466 24.88 -5.09 -21.93
C ASP A 466 25.24 -6.43 -21.26
N ASP A 467 24.72 -7.51 -21.80
CA ASP A 467 24.85 -8.90 -21.32
C ASP A 467 26.18 -9.55 -21.75
N GLY A 468 27.13 -8.75 -22.25
CA GLY A 468 28.45 -9.22 -22.67
C GLY A 468 29.44 -9.53 -21.52
N GLY A 469 29.09 -9.30 -20.26
CA GLY A 469 29.99 -9.44 -19.10
C GLY A 469 29.56 -10.43 -18.02
N HIS A 470 28.38 -11.04 -18.11
CA HIS A 470 27.84 -11.88 -17.01
C HIS A 470 28.02 -13.38 -17.21
N ASP A 471 28.41 -13.85 -18.41
CA ASP A 471 28.57 -15.28 -18.71
C ASP A 471 29.47 -16.03 -17.70
N GLY A 472 30.59 -15.43 -17.29
CA GLY A 472 31.49 -16.03 -16.30
C GLY A 472 30.89 -16.10 -14.88
N TRP A 473 30.03 -15.14 -14.49
CA TRP A 473 29.36 -15.16 -13.19
C TRP A 473 28.21 -16.16 -13.14
N GLU A 474 27.53 -16.39 -14.27
CA GLU A 474 26.51 -17.41 -14.38
C GLU A 474 27.13 -18.81 -14.32
N GLU A 475 28.24 -19.05 -15.05
CA GLU A 475 28.96 -20.30 -14.98
C GLU A 475 29.52 -20.60 -13.57
N LEU A 476 29.95 -19.56 -12.85
CA LEU A 476 30.40 -19.68 -11.46
C LEU A 476 29.24 -20.05 -10.52
N TRP A 477 28.11 -19.36 -10.64
CA TRP A 477 26.92 -19.63 -9.80
C TRP A 477 26.34 -21.02 -10.09
N THR A 478 26.17 -21.40 -11.33
CA THR A 478 25.64 -22.73 -11.72
C THR A 478 26.57 -23.88 -11.35
N GLY A 479 27.85 -23.58 -11.16
CA GLY A 479 28.88 -24.58 -10.86
C GLY A 479 29.40 -25.28 -12.12
N SER A 480 29.21 -24.68 -13.28
CA SER A 480 29.71 -25.18 -14.57
C SER A 480 31.23 -25.01 -14.67
N LEU A 481 31.78 -24.02 -13.96
CA LEU A 481 33.22 -23.86 -13.78
C LEU A 481 33.76 -24.92 -12.81
N GLY A 482 34.92 -25.57 -13.15
CA GLY A 482 35.64 -26.39 -12.19
C GLY A 482 36.16 -25.56 -10.99
N GLN A 483 36.38 -26.21 -9.84
CA GLN A 483 36.71 -25.51 -8.58
C GLN A 483 37.95 -24.59 -8.73
N GLU A 484 39.01 -25.04 -9.41
CA GLU A 484 40.21 -24.23 -9.66
C GLU A 484 39.93 -23.00 -10.51
N ALA A 485 39.16 -23.14 -11.59
CA ALA A 485 38.78 -22.05 -12.50
C ALA A 485 37.88 -21.04 -11.80
N ALA A 486 36.92 -21.52 -11.00
CA ALA A 486 36.01 -20.66 -10.19
C ALA A 486 36.80 -19.85 -9.15
N THR A 487 37.76 -20.45 -8.44
CA THR A 487 38.62 -19.73 -7.48
C THR A 487 39.46 -18.66 -8.18
N GLN A 488 40.11 -19.01 -9.32
CA GLN A 488 40.87 -18.04 -10.11
C GLN A 488 40.03 -16.91 -10.68
N TRP A 489 38.78 -17.19 -11.03
CA TRP A 489 37.82 -16.13 -11.47
C TRP A 489 37.55 -15.13 -10.36
N LEU A 490 37.23 -15.60 -9.14
CA LEU A 490 37.00 -14.77 -7.96
C LEU A 490 38.24 -13.95 -7.58
N GLU A 491 39.44 -14.57 -7.61
CA GLU A 491 40.71 -13.87 -7.35
C GLU A 491 40.93 -12.71 -8.33
N ARG A 492 40.69 -12.93 -9.64
CA ARG A 492 40.79 -11.87 -10.67
C ARG A 492 39.75 -10.77 -10.51
N ALA A 493 38.61 -11.12 -9.98
CA ALA A 493 37.52 -10.18 -9.68
C ALA A 493 37.70 -9.42 -8.35
N GLY A 494 38.81 -9.60 -7.64
CA GLY A 494 39.17 -8.87 -6.44
C GLY A 494 38.73 -9.50 -5.12
N PHE A 495 38.20 -10.72 -5.12
CA PHE A 495 37.77 -11.39 -3.88
C PHE A 495 38.99 -11.84 -3.07
N GLU A 496 39.18 -11.22 -1.89
CA GLU A 496 40.38 -11.44 -1.04
C GLU A 496 40.41 -12.87 -0.46
N SER A 497 39.25 -13.49 -0.24
CA SER A 497 39.10 -14.85 0.27
C SER A 497 38.32 -15.72 -0.73
N ALA A 498 38.81 -15.84 -1.98
CA ALA A 498 38.12 -16.47 -3.10
C ALA A 498 37.66 -17.92 -2.79
N THR A 499 38.50 -18.74 -2.16
CA THR A 499 38.14 -20.12 -1.79
C THR A 499 36.99 -20.17 -0.80
N GLU A 500 37.00 -19.32 0.22
CA GLU A 500 35.96 -19.26 1.23
C GLU A 500 34.64 -18.69 0.66
N SER A 501 34.75 -17.68 -0.20
CA SER A 501 33.62 -17.12 -0.96
C SER A 501 32.97 -18.19 -1.84
N LEU A 502 33.74 -19.02 -2.54
CA LEU A 502 33.22 -20.12 -3.35
C LEU A 502 32.51 -21.18 -2.50
N GLU A 503 33.05 -21.54 -1.34
CA GLU A 503 32.43 -22.49 -0.41
C GLU A 503 31.09 -21.97 0.12
N ARG A 504 31.00 -20.68 0.44
CA ARG A 504 29.74 -20.02 0.89
C ARG A 504 28.67 -20.04 -0.21
N LEU A 505 29.03 -19.70 -1.46
CA LEU A 505 28.13 -19.76 -2.60
C LEU A 505 27.66 -21.21 -2.88
N LYS A 506 28.53 -22.18 -2.75
CA LYS A 506 28.20 -23.61 -2.87
C LYS A 506 27.25 -24.04 -1.75
N SER A 507 27.50 -23.63 -0.51
CA SER A 507 26.66 -23.92 0.63
C SER A 507 25.24 -23.33 0.45
N LEU A 508 25.13 -22.11 -0.04
CA LEU A 508 23.85 -21.50 -0.37
C LEU A 508 23.12 -22.30 -1.45
N ARG A 509 23.78 -22.60 -2.57
CA ARG A 509 23.20 -23.31 -3.72
C ARG A 509 22.70 -24.71 -3.36
N GLU A 510 23.42 -25.43 -2.52
CA GLU A 510 23.10 -26.80 -2.07
C GLU A 510 22.24 -26.82 -0.81
N GLY A 511 21.98 -25.64 -0.23
CA GLY A 511 21.19 -25.46 0.98
C GLY A 511 19.74 -25.93 0.82
N ARG A 512 19.16 -26.46 1.90
CA ARG A 512 17.81 -27.02 1.90
C ARG A 512 16.74 -26.01 1.40
N VAL A 513 16.90 -24.73 1.71
CA VAL A 513 15.96 -23.70 1.28
C VAL A 513 15.96 -23.56 -0.23
N VAL A 514 17.15 -23.48 -0.86
CA VAL A 514 17.30 -23.33 -2.31
C VAL A 514 16.86 -24.58 -3.06
N THR A 515 17.17 -25.78 -2.53
CA THR A 515 16.76 -27.05 -3.17
C THR A 515 15.27 -27.33 -3.09
N THR A 516 14.54 -26.69 -2.18
CA THR A 516 13.08 -26.80 -2.03
C THR A 516 12.30 -25.67 -2.70
N LEU A 517 12.99 -24.69 -3.32
CA LEU A 517 12.34 -23.60 -4.04
C LEU A 517 11.51 -24.13 -5.20
N GLN A 518 10.36 -23.49 -5.43
CA GLN A 518 9.59 -23.71 -6.66
C GLN A 518 10.40 -23.25 -7.87
N SER A 519 10.08 -23.78 -9.05
CA SER A 519 10.82 -23.51 -10.30
C SER A 519 10.99 -22.02 -10.61
N GLU A 520 10.01 -21.20 -10.26
CA GLU A 520 10.05 -19.74 -10.46
C GLU A 520 11.02 -19.06 -9.49
N GLY A 521 10.93 -19.35 -8.19
CA GLY A 521 11.88 -18.83 -7.20
C GLY A 521 13.32 -19.21 -7.50
N ARG A 522 13.53 -20.42 -8.02
CA ARG A 522 14.84 -20.89 -8.46
C ARG A 522 15.36 -20.08 -9.65
N ARG A 523 14.54 -19.87 -10.67
CA ARG A 523 14.91 -19.04 -11.84
C ARG A 523 15.26 -17.60 -11.46
N ARG A 524 14.48 -16.99 -10.53
CA ARG A 524 14.76 -15.63 -10.02
C ARG A 524 16.12 -15.58 -9.30
N LEU A 525 16.42 -16.55 -8.45
CA LEU A 525 17.70 -16.65 -7.77
C LEU A 525 18.86 -16.82 -8.77
N ASP A 526 18.70 -17.69 -9.77
CA ASP A 526 19.72 -17.98 -10.78
C ASP A 526 20.02 -16.76 -11.68
N ARG A 527 19.05 -15.84 -11.87
CA ARG A 527 19.26 -14.56 -12.56
C ARG A 527 19.83 -13.47 -11.66
N PHE A 528 19.49 -13.48 -10.37
CA PHE A 528 19.91 -12.47 -9.40
C PHE A 528 21.38 -12.63 -8.98
N LEU A 529 21.81 -13.84 -8.65
CA LEU A 529 23.15 -14.08 -8.08
C LEU A 529 24.30 -13.65 -9.00
N PRO A 530 24.30 -13.91 -10.32
CA PRO A 530 25.35 -13.40 -11.21
C PRO A 530 25.47 -11.88 -11.17
N ARG A 531 24.35 -11.15 -11.14
CA ARG A 531 24.32 -9.68 -11.06
C ARG A 531 24.81 -9.17 -9.71
N LEU A 532 24.42 -9.82 -8.63
CA LEU A 532 24.94 -9.54 -7.29
C LEU A 532 26.46 -9.70 -7.23
N LEU A 533 26.98 -10.80 -7.75
CA LEU A 533 28.42 -11.09 -7.75
C LEU A 533 29.21 -10.07 -8.60
N ALA A 534 28.66 -9.67 -9.74
CA ALA A 534 29.24 -8.61 -10.55
C ALA A 534 29.28 -7.26 -9.79
N ALA A 535 28.19 -6.87 -9.12
CA ALA A 535 28.14 -5.66 -8.31
C ALA A 535 29.09 -5.71 -7.10
N LEU A 536 29.23 -6.86 -6.46
CA LEU A 536 30.19 -7.08 -5.38
C LEU A 536 31.65 -6.91 -5.83
N ALA A 537 31.99 -7.34 -7.03
CA ALA A 537 33.33 -7.19 -7.60
C ALA A 537 33.74 -5.73 -7.84
N GLU A 538 32.81 -4.79 -7.83
CA GLU A 538 33.07 -3.35 -7.93
C GLU A 538 33.47 -2.71 -6.58
N GLU A 539 33.32 -3.44 -5.45
CA GLU A 539 33.63 -2.94 -4.10
C GLU A 539 35.09 -3.26 -3.70
N ASP A 540 35.61 -2.48 -2.74
CA ASP A 540 36.98 -2.65 -2.23
C ASP A 540 37.21 -3.98 -1.49
N ALA A 541 36.17 -4.56 -0.89
CA ALA A 541 36.25 -5.79 -0.09
C ALA A 541 35.08 -6.75 -0.42
N PRO A 542 35.05 -7.34 -1.64
CA PRO A 542 33.95 -8.14 -2.13
C PRO A 542 33.66 -9.40 -1.31
N SER A 543 34.68 -10.08 -0.79
CA SER A 543 34.50 -11.30 0.04
C SER A 543 33.79 -10.96 1.37
N ALA A 544 34.23 -9.91 2.06
CA ALA A 544 33.60 -9.47 3.29
C ALA A 544 32.16 -8.95 3.05
N THR A 545 31.93 -8.28 1.92
CA THR A 545 30.59 -7.78 1.55
C THR A 545 29.66 -8.93 1.17
N LEU A 546 30.13 -9.95 0.46
CA LEU A 546 29.38 -11.18 0.18
C LEU A 546 28.90 -11.84 1.47
N GLU A 547 29.78 -12.00 2.46
CA GLU A 547 29.43 -12.57 3.76
C GLU A 547 28.28 -11.83 4.44
N ARG A 548 28.25 -10.50 4.34
CA ARG A 548 27.20 -9.64 4.93
C ARG A 548 25.88 -9.69 4.16
N VAL A 549 25.91 -9.85 2.84
CA VAL A 549 24.72 -9.85 1.98
C VAL A 549 24.02 -11.22 1.96
N LEU A 550 24.76 -12.33 2.10
CA LEU A 550 24.17 -13.68 2.02
C LEU A 550 23.00 -13.92 3.00
N PRO A 551 23.04 -13.49 4.28
CA PRO A 551 21.90 -13.62 5.19
C PRO A 551 20.63 -12.93 4.68
N LEU A 552 20.76 -11.77 4.04
CA LEU A 552 19.65 -11.10 3.38
C LEU A 552 19.11 -11.93 2.21
N VAL A 553 19.99 -12.46 1.35
CA VAL A 553 19.59 -13.35 0.25
C VAL A 553 18.78 -14.52 0.80
N GLU A 554 19.25 -15.19 1.83
CA GLU A 554 18.56 -16.31 2.49
C GLU A 554 17.19 -15.90 3.06
N ALA A 555 17.09 -14.72 3.67
CA ALA A 555 15.85 -14.19 4.23
C ALA A 555 14.76 -13.93 3.17
N VAL A 556 15.17 -13.51 1.95
CA VAL A 556 14.23 -13.19 0.86
C VAL A 556 13.91 -14.38 -0.05
N LEU A 557 14.58 -15.53 0.08
CA LEU A 557 14.35 -16.70 -0.78
C LEU A 557 12.90 -17.16 -0.82
N ARG A 558 12.20 -17.12 0.32
CA ARG A 558 10.76 -17.47 0.40
C ARG A 558 9.83 -16.40 -0.16
N ARG A 559 10.35 -15.19 -0.34
CA ARG A 559 9.64 -14.02 -0.90
C ARG A 559 10.40 -13.54 -2.14
N SER A 560 10.50 -14.40 -3.15
CA SER A 560 11.34 -14.21 -4.34
C SER A 560 11.04 -12.94 -5.16
N ALA A 561 9.95 -12.22 -4.85
CA ALA A 561 9.66 -10.89 -5.40
C ALA A 561 10.79 -9.88 -5.12
N TYR A 562 11.47 -9.96 -3.97
CA TYR A 562 12.61 -9.09 -3.66
C TYR A 562 13.84 -9.37 -4.52
N LEU A 563 14.05 -10.65 -4.89
CA LEU A 563 15.12 -11.00 -5.83
C LEU A 563 14.87 -10.39 -7.20
N LEU A 564 13.62 -10.42 -7.65
CA LEU A 564 13.19 -9.79 -8.90
C LEU A 564 13.37 -8.28 -8.86
N LEU A 565 12.89 -7.63 -7.77
CA LEU A 565 13.02 -6.20 -7.53
C LEU A 565 14.48 -5.72 -7.69
N LEU A 566 15.42 -6.41 -7.06
CA LEU A 566 16.85 -6.07 -7.13
C LEU A 566 17.47 -6.41 -8.48
N THR A 567 16.98 -7.48 -9.16
CA THR A 567 17.44 -7.87 -10.51
C THR A 567 17.04 -6.83 -11.56
N GLU A 568 15.84 -6.29 -11.44
CA GLU A 568 15.26 -5.32 -12.39
C GLU A 568 15.64 -3.86 -12.08
N ASN A 569 16.20 -3.59 -10.88
CA ASN A 569 16.66 -2.27 -10.47
C ASN A 569 18.16 -2.27 -10.16
N PRO A 570 19.04 -2.17 -11.18
CA PRO A 570 20.49 -2.18 -10.97
C PRO A 570 20.98 -1.04 -10.07
N GLY A 571 20.29 0.09 -10.04
CA GLY A 571 20.55 1.20 -9.11
C GLY A 571 20.35 0.80 -7.66
N ALA A 572 19.21 0.16 -7.35
CA ALA A 572 18.91 -0.35 -6.01
C ALA A 572 19.87 -1.47 -5.59
N LEU A 573 20.26 -2.36 -6.53
CA LEU A 573 21.23 -3.42 -6.27
C LEU A 573 22.61 -2.84 -5.93
N ARG A 574 23.12 -1.88 -6.69
CA ARG A 574 24.39 -1.21 -6.39
C ARG A 574 24.34 -0.49 -5.06
N GLU A 575 23.23 0.18 -4.75
CA GLU A 575 23.07 0.88 -3.47
C GLU A 575 23.00 -0.10 -2.30
N LEU A 576 22.32 -1.25 -2.46
CA LEU A 576 22.33 -2.34 -1.48
C LEU A 576 23.77 -2.82 -1.20
N VAL A 577 24.51 -3.14 -2.25
CA VAL A 577 25.89 -3.64 -2.13
C VAL A 577 26.77 -2.60 -1.44
N ARG A 578 26.71 -1.35 -1.85
CA ARG A 578 27.47 -0.23 -1.26
C ARG A 578 27.15 -0.03 0.22
N LEU A 579 25.88 -0.04 0.62
CA LEU A 579 25.48 0.12 2.02
C LEU A 579 25.92 -1.07 2.87
N CYS A 580 25.80 -2.30 2.37
CA CYS A 580 26.28 -3.50 3.05
C CYS A 580 27.82 -3.55 3.14
N ALA A 581 28.55 -3.09 2.10
CA ALA A 581 29.99 -2.93 2.13
C ALA A 581 30.42 -1.94 3.23
N ALA A 582 29.74 -0.80 3.32
CA ALA A 582 30.05 0.26 4.27
C ALA A 582 29.62 -0.06 5.70
N SER A 583 28.56 -0.86 5.93
CA SER A 583 28.01 -1.11 7.28
C SER A 583 27.45 -2.52 7.49
N PRO A 584 28.11 -3.35 8.32
CA PRO A 584 27.53 -4.62 8.75
C PRO A 584 26.19 -4.45 9.48
N TRP A 585 26.01 -3.35 10.22
CA TRP A 585 24.77 -3.06 10.93
C TRP A 585 23.60 -2.87 9.95
N ILE A 586 23.80 -2.16 8.83
CA ILE A 586 22.76 -2.00 7.79
C ILE A 586 22.43 -3.35 7.16
N ALA A 587 23.44 -4.16 6.82
CA ALA A 587 23.24 -5.49 6.25
C ALA A 587 22.33 -6.36 7.13
N ASP A 588 22.55 -6.32 8.44
CA ASP A 588 21.73 -7.06 9.39
C ASP A 588 20.31 -6.52 9.50
N GLN A 589 20.11 -5.19 9.51
CA GLN A 589 18.77 -4.58 9.54
C GLN A 589 17.96 -4.96 8.30
N LEU A 590 18.59 -4.99 7.13
CA LEU A 590 17.97 -5.44 5.89
C LEU A 590 17.66 -6.95 5.90
N ALA A 591 18.55 -7.78 6.46
CA ALA A 591 18.32 -9.22 6.59
C ALA A 591 17.18 -9.55 7.59
N GLU A 592 17.11 -8.82 8.72
CA GLU A 592 16.04 -8.96 9.72
C GLU A 592 14.70 -8.45 9.21
N THR A 593 14.69 -7.41 8.37
CA THR A 593 13.49 -6.75 7.88
C THR A 593 13.61 -6.44 6.38
N PRO A 594 13.42 -7.45 5.50
CA PRO A 594 13.57 -7.27 4.05
C PRO A 594 12.65 -6.21 3.42
N LEU A 595 11.55 -5.84 4.10
CA LEU A 595 10.66 -4.76 3.67
C LEU A 595 11.39 -3.42 3.51
N LEU A 596 12.51 -3.23 4.21
CA LEU A 596 13.36 -2.03 4.09
C LEU A 596 14.06 -1.92 2.73
N LEU A 597 14.09 -2.96 1.90
CA LEU A 597 14.58 -2.89 0.52
C LEU A 597 13.79 -1.90 -0.34
N ASP A 598 12.53 -1.65 0.01
CA ASP A 598 11.71 -0.65 -0.67
C ASP A 598 12.29 0.77 -0.56
N GLU A 599 13.02 1.07 0.53
CA GLU A 599 13.68 2.37 0.73
C GLU A 599 14.84 2.60 -0.27
N LEU A 600 15.42 1.53 -0.81
CA LEU A 600 16.54 1.61 -1.78
C LEU A 600 16.08 1.98 -3.19
N LEU A 601 14.77 1.90 -3.49
CA LEU A 601 14.23 2.21 -4.81
C LEU A 601 14.21 3.70 -5.11
N ASN A 602 14.19 4.54 -4.08
CA ASN A 602 14.21 5.99 -4.23
C ASN A 602 15.44 6.58 -3.54
N ALA A 603 16.51 6.76 -4.31
CA ALA A 603 17.77 7.31 -3.81
C ALA A 603 17.61 8.75 -3.26
N GLU A 604 16.66 9.53 -3.77
CA GLU A 604 16.45 10.89 -3.27
C GLU A 604 15.88 10.88 -1.86
N SER A 605 14.84 10.11 -1.60
CA SER A 605 14.23 9.99 -0.27
C SER A 605 15.16 9.27 0.73
N LEU A 606 15.98 8.32 0.26
CA LEU A 606 16.93 7.59 1.10
C LEU A 606 17.98 8.52 1.74
N TYR A 607 18.42 9.54 1.02
CA TYR A 607 19.48 10.44 1.45
C TYR A 607 19.01 11.82 1.92
N THR A 608 17.70 12.03 1.98
CA THR A 608 17.08 13.28 2.44
C THR A 608 16.08 12.95 3.56
N PRO A 609 16.56 12.67 4.80
CA PRO A 609 15.67 12.43 5.93
C PRO A 609 14.76 13.64 6.16
N PRO A 610 13.47 13.42 6.44
CA PRO A 610 12.50 14.48 6.67
C PRO A 610 12.79 15.22 7.97
N ASP A 611 12.42 16.50 8.07
CA ASP A 611 12.52 17.25 9.30
C ASP A 611 11.51 16.79 10.37
N ARG A 612 11.54 17.42 11.57
CA ARG A 612 10.72 17.01 12.70
C ARG A 612 9.21 17.06 12.40
N ASP A 613 8.77 18.15 11.74
CA ASP A 613 7.33 18.35 11.46
C ASP A 613 6.85 17.40 10.37
N GLN A 614 7.69 17.15 9.37
CA GLN A 614 7.42 16.14 8.31
C GLN A 614 7.38 14.73 8.90
N LEU A 615 8.31 14.36 9.80
CA LEU A 615 8.28 13.05 10.49
C LEU A 615 6.95 12.82 11.21
N GLN A 616 6.49 13.81 11.97
CA GLN A 616 5.22 13.73 12.69
C GLN A 616 4.02 13.63 11.74
N ALA A 617 4.03 14.41 10.65
CA ALA A 617 2.97 14.39 9.65
C ALA A 617 2.92 13.04 8.92
N ASP A 618 4.08 12.50 8.51
CA ASP A 618 4.20 11.21 7.84
C ASP A 618 3.69 10.06 8.73
N LEU A 619 4.09 10.06 10.01
CA LEU A 619 3.60 9.08 10.97
C LEU A 619 2.09 9.17 11.14
N ASN A 620 1.56 10.36 11.38
CA ASN A 620 0.12 10.56 11.56
C ASN A 620 -0.65 10.09 10.32
N GLN A 621 -0.18 10.41 9.11
CA GLN A 621 -0.82 9.97 7.87
C GLN A 621 -0.82 8.43 7.72
N GLN A 622 0.27 7.77 8.11
CA GLN A 622 0.32 6.31 8.08
C GLN A 622 -0.65 5.68 9.10
N MET A 623 -0.67 6.22 10.32
CA MET A 623 -1.46 5.67 11.42
C MET A 623 -2.96 5.92 11.28
N LEU A 624 -3.40 7.01 10.62
CA LEU A 624 -4.82 7.27 10.30
C LEU A 624 -5.47 6.17 9.44
N ARG A 625 -4.69 5.35 8.77
CA ARG A 625 -5.18 4.24 7.92
C ARG A 625 -5.43 2.95 8.70
N ILE A 626 -5.02 2.89 9.96
CA ILE A 626 -5.10 1.70 10.82
C ILE A 626 -6.07 2.02 11.96
N PRO A 627 -7.11 1.20 12.18
CA PRO A 627 -8.02 1.40 13.31
C PRO A 627 -7.27 1.45 14.65
N LEU A 628 -7.68 2.33 15.56
CA LEU A 628 -7.02 2.49 16.88
C LEU A 628 -7.18 1.26 17.79
N ASP A 629 -8.19 0.43 17.54
CA ASP A 629 -8.44 -0.82 18.26
C ASP A 629 -7.61 -2.00 17.73
N ASP A 630 -7.05 -1.90 16.51
CA ASP A 630 -6.08 -2.87 16.00
C ASP A 630 -4.68 -2.60 16.53
N LEU A 631 -4.46 -2.96 17.80
CA LEU A 631 -3.19 -2.73 18.48
C LEU A 631 -2.01 -3.44 17.80
N GLU A 632 -2.22 -4.63 17.23
CA GLU A 632 -1.16 -5.41 16.60
C GLU A 632 -0.66 -4.72 15.33
N GLU A 633 -1.56 -4.31 14.44
CA GLU A 633 -1.19 -3.59 13.22
C GLU A 633 -0.59 -2.21 13.54
N GLN A 634 -1.12 -1.49 14.53
CA GLN A 634 -0.55 -0.23 15.03
C GLN A 634 0.90 -0.42 15.50
N MET A 635 1.17 -1.46 16.28
CA MET A 635 2.51 -1.76 16.79
C MET A 635 3.48 -2.16 15.67
N GLU A 636 3.04 -2.90 14.66
CA GLU A 636 3.86 -3.26 13.49
C GLU A 636 4.20 -2.03 12.64
N ALA A 637 3.22 -1.16 12.37
CA ALA A 637 3.43 0.06 11.59
C ALA A 637 4.45 1.01 12.27
N LEU A 638 4.39 1.17 13.60
CA LEU A 638 5.38 1.95 14.35
C LEU A 638 6.80 1.40 14.21
N ARG A 639 6.96 0.07 14.22
CA ARG A 639 8.27 -0.58 14.04
C ARG A 639 8.82 -0.37 12.64
N HIS A 640 7.98 -0.52 11.63
CA HIS A 640 8.36 -0.25 10.25
C HIS A 640 8.76 1.21 10.04
N PHE A 641 7.94 2.14 10.53
CA PHE A 641 8.25 3.56 10.48
C PHE A 641 9.63 3.87 11.08
N ARG A 642 9.86 3.43 12.33
CA ARG A 642 11.16 3.64 12.98
C ARG A 642 12.31 3.07 12.16
N LYS A 643 12.22 1.80 11.71
CA LYS A 643 13.30 1.14 10.98
C LYS A 643 13.61 1.81 9.66
N ALA A 644 12.59 2.25 8.91
CA ALA A 644 12.76 2.96 7.65
C ALA A 644 13.51 4.29 7.85
N HIS A 645 13.08 5.10 8.82
CA HIS A 645 13.73 6.39 9.09
C HIS A 645 15.15 6.24 9.66
N VAL A 646 15.38 5.26 10.54
CA VAL A 646 16.72 4.97 11.05
C VAL A 646 17.66 4.49 9.93
N LEU A 647 17.17 3.69 8.96
CA LEU A 647 17.94 3.29 7.78
C LEU A 647 18.32 4.52 6.91
N ARG A 648 17.38 5.43 6.65
CA ARG A 648 17.64 6.67 5.89
C ARG A 648 18.72 7.53 6.55
N VAL A 649 18.67 7.67 7.88
CA VAL A 649 19.67 8.40 8.65
C VAL A 649 21.03 7.72 8.55
N ALA A 650 21.11 6.39 8.71
CA ALA A 650 22.35 5.62 8.62
C ALA A 650 22.98 5.67 7.21
N ALA A 651 22.16 5.56 6.16
CA ALA A 651 22.59 5.69 4.78
C ALA A 651 23.17 7.10 4.50
N SER A 652 22.47 8.13 4.99
CA SER A 652 22.92 9.54 4.87
C SER A 652 24.22 9.83 5.62
N GLU A 653 24.42 9.26 6.82
CA GLU A 653 25.67 9.37 7.59
C GLU A 653 26.83 8.69 6.86
N ILE A 654 26.63 7.48 6.33
CA ILE A 654 27.63 6.73 5.56
C ILE A 654 28.04 7.51 4.32
N ARG A 655 27.10 8.11 3.62
CA ARG A 655 27.39 8.96 2.45
C ARG A 655 28.09 10.28 2.80
N GLY A 656 28.08 10.66 4.08
CA GLY A 656 28.65 11.92 4.56
C GLY A 656 27.80 13.15 4.27
N THR A 657 26.53 12.99 3.94
CA THR A 657 25.57 14.09 3.70
C THR A 657 25.02 14.69 5.00
N LEU A 658 25.07 13.93 6.11
CA LEU A 658 24.63 14.38 7.43
C LEU A 658 25.79 14.47 8.43
N PRO A 659 26.00 15.66 9.05
CA PRO A 659 26.91 15.77 10.18
C PRO A 659 26.32 15.09 11.43
N LEU A 660 27.18 14.64 12.35
CA LEU A 660 26.80 13.90 13.57
C LEU A 660 25.63 14.53 14.35
N MET A 661 25.64 15.85 14.49
CA MET A 661 24.60 16.57 15.24
C MET A 661 23.22 16.31 14.61
N LYS A 662 23.14 16.40 13.29
CA LYS A 662 21.91 16.14 12.57
C LYS A 662 21.49 14.66 12.66
N VAL A 663 22.44 13.73 12.63
CA VAL A 663 22.13 12.30 12.87
C VAL A 663 21.45 12.10 14.22
N SER A 664 22.01 12.68 15.29
CA SER A 664 21.43 12.58 16.63
C SER A 664 20.07 13.27 16.73
N ASP A 665 19.89 14.44 16.10
CA ASP A 665 18.60 15.15 16.02
C ASP A 665 17.53 14.24 15.38
N TYR A 666 17.81 13.68 14.18
CA TYR A 666 16.85 12.82 13.46
C TYR A 666 16.49 11.54 14.20
N LEU A 667 17.46 10.87 14.83
CA LEU A 667 17.20 9.69 15.66
C LEU A 667 16.32 10.04 16.86
N THR A 668 16.54 11.21 17.46
CA THR A 668 15.75 11.70 18.60
C THR A 668 14.34 12.09 18.16
N TRP A 669 14.17 12.84 17.08
CA TRP A 669 12.85 13.21 16.55
C TRP A 669 12.02 12.00 16.14
N THR A 670 12.66 10.97 15.54
CA THR A 670 11.99 9.71 15.23
C THR A 670 11.45 9.04 16.49
N ALA A 671 12.22 9.04 17.59
CA ALA A 671 11.76 8.50 18.86
C ALA A 671 10.65 9.35 19.51
N GLU A 672 10.72 10.68 19.42
CA GLU A 672 9.67 11.59 19.90
C GLU A 672 8.35 11.37 19.16
N ALA A 673 8.37 11.33 17.81
CA ALA A 673 7.18 11.10 17.00
C ALA A 673 6.51 9.75 17.34
N VAL A 674 7.31 8.70 17.50
CA VAL A 674 6.83 7.37 17.89
C VAL A 674 6.22 7.41 19.30
N LEU A 675 6.88 8.05 20.28
CA LEU A 675 6.39 8.14 21.65
C LEU A 675 5.08 8.91 21.75
N GLU A 676 4.93 10.00 21.02
CA GLU A 676 3.69 10.79 20.99
C GLU A 676 2.52 9.92 20.55
N HIS A 677 2.70 9.13 19.48
CA HIS A 677 1.67 8.22 19.02
C HIS A 677 1.40 7.06 20.00
N VAL A 678 2.44 6.51 20.63
CA VAL A 678 2.31 5.44 21.63
C VAL A 678 1.50 5.89 22.84
N VAL A 679 1.67 7.15 23.28
CA VAL A 679 0.87 7.72 24.40
C VAL A 679 -0.60 7.82 24.01
N VAL A 680 -0.89 8.36 22.82
CA VAL A 680 -2.27 8.48 22.31
C VAL A 680 -2.94 7.10 22.20
N LEU A 681 -2.23 6.12 21.66
CA LEU A 681 -2.73 4.75 21.52
C LEU A 681 -3.00 4.09 22.88
N ALA A 682 -2.07 4.23 23.82
CA ALA A 682 -2.21 3.68 25.16
C ALA A 682 -3.37 4.35 25.94
N TRP A 683 -3.51 5.69 25.81
CA TRP A 683 -4.61 6.45 26.38
C TRP A 683 -5.96 5.99 25.84
N HIS A 684 -6.10 5.89 24.54
CA HIS A 684 -7.32 5.42 23.89
C HIS A 684 -7.77 4.04 24.39
N HIS A 685 -6.88 3.07 24.44
CA HIS A 685 -7.19 1.73 24.96
C HIS A 685 -7.62 1.69 26.42
N LEU A 686 -7.04 2.56 27.25
CA LEU A 686 -7.40 2.58 28.67
C LEU A 686 -8.72 3.31 28.90
N THR A 687 -8.95 4.44 28.22
CA THR A 687 -10.19 5.21 28.35
C THR A 687 -11.40 4.42 27.84
N GLN A 688 -11.27 3.66 26.76
CA GLN A 688 -12.31 2.72 26.34
C GLN A 688 -12.66 1.69 27.41
N ARG A 689 -11.70 1.26 28.20
CA ARG A 689 -11.90 0.19 29.19
C ARG A 689 -12.35 0.67 30.55
N TYR A 690 -11.83 1.81 31.00
CA TYR A 690 -12.00 2.31 32.38
C TYR A 690 -12.67 3.68 32.47
N GLY A 691 -12.96 4.31 31.34
CA GLY A 691 -13.36 5.71 31.27
C GLY A 691 -12.17 6.66 31.39
N THR A 692 -12.45 7.95 31.30
CA THR A 692 -11.48 9.05 31.38
C THR A 692 -11.26 9.43 32.85
N PRO A 693 -10.01 9.70 33.31
CA PRO A 693 -9.76 10.29 34.62
C PRO A 693 -10.55 11.58 34.83
N THR A 694 -11.01 11.85 36.06
CA THR A 694 -11.79 13.04 36.39
C THR A 694 -11.07 13.99 37.36
N ASP A 695 -11.47 15.24 37.32
CA ASP A 695 -11.04 16.27 38.26
C ASP A 695 -11.84 16.20 39.61
N ASP A 696 -11.57 17.12 40.56
CA ASP A 696 -12.26 17.23 41.86
C ASP A 696 -13.77 17.48 41.73
N ARG A 697 -14.27 17.86 40.55
CA ARG A 697 -15.69 18.08 40.30
C ARG A 697 -16.34 16.86 39.64
N GLY A 698 -15.57 15.83 39.33
CA GLY A 698 -16.02 14.65 38.60
C GLY A 698 -16.15 14.87 37.07
N GLU A 699 -15.59 15.96 36.54
CA GLU A 699 -15.57 16.23 35.10
C GLU A 699 -14.37 15.51 34.46
N PRO A 700 -14.52 14.92 33.25
CA PRO A 700 -13.42 14.28 32.53
C PRO A 700 -12.31 15.29 32.23
N ILE A 701 -11.07 14.91 32.49
CA ILE A 701 -9.90 15.73 32.18
C ILE A 701 -9.28 15.35 30.84
N GLU A 702 -8.71 16.33 30.16
CA GLU A 702 -7.82 16.05 29.03
C GLU A 702 -6.59 15.23 29.51
N MET A 703 -5.94 14.55 28.61
CA MET A 703 -4.73 13.77 28.91
C MET A 703 -3.65 14.68 29.55
N ASP A 704 -3.34 14.46 30.82
CA ASP A 704 -2.34 15.19 31.57
C ASP A 704 -1.06 14.40 31.84
N PHE A 705 -0.92 13.25 31.21
CA PHE A 705 0.26 12.39 31.28
C PHE A 705 1.41 12.91 30.41
N ALA A 706 2.60 13.03 30.96
CA ALA A 706 3.78 13.43 30.24
C ALA A 706 4.95 12.43 30.39
N ILE A 707 5.68 12.24 29.30
CA ILE A 707 6.92 11.46 29.24
C ILE A 707 8.10 12.42 29.28
N ILE A 708 9.02 12.15 30.18
CA ILE A 708 10.27 12.89 30.35
C ILE A 708 11.41 11.98 29.91
N GLY A 709 12.14 12.45 28.88
CA GLY A 709 13.37 11.81 28.42
C GLY A 709 14.57 12.24 29.25
N TYR A 710 15.40 11.30 29.63
CA TYR A 710 16.65 11.48 30.35
C TYR A 710 17.85 11.01 29.50
N GLY A 711 19.03 11.08 30.04
CA GLY A 711 20.25 10.53 29.47
C GLY A 711 20.54 11.06 28.05
N LYS A 712 20.77 10.17 27.10
CA LYS A 712 21.00 10.56 25.70
C LYS A 712 19.73 11.04 25.01
N PHE A 713 18.60 10.48 25.35
CA PHE A 713 17.31 10.85 24.76
C PHE A 713 16.89 12.25 25.18
N GLY A 714 16.96 12.53 26.48
CA GLY A 714 16.71 13.88 27.00
C GLY A 714 17.69 14.92 26.42
N GLY A 715 18.96 14.56 26.29
CA GLY A 715 20.02 15.42 25.75
C GLY A 715 20.08 15.54 24.23
N ILE A 716 19.10 15.05 23.48
CA ILE A 716 19.06 15.07 21.99
C ILE A 716 20.33 14.44 21.40
N GLU A 717 20.78 13.34 21.99
CA GLU A 717 22.04 12.68 21.69
C GLU A 717 21.87 11.17 21.43
N LEU A 718 20.71 10.72 20.89
CA LEU A 718 20.49 9.31 20.57
C LEU A 718 21.50 8.80 19.53
N GLY A 719 21.85 7.53 19.66
CA GLY A 719 22.58 6.75 18.67
C GLY A 719 21.75 5.55 18.22
N TYR A 720 22.24 4.80 17.23
CA TYR A 720 21.52 3.69 16.58
C TYR A 720 21.07 2.57 17.55
N THR A 721 21.84 2.33 18.61
CA THR A 721 21.62 1.25 19.58
C THR A 721 21.29 1.80 20.97
N SER A 722 20.86 3.06 21.10
CA SER A 722 20.51 3.66 22.38
C SER A 722 19.15 3.16 22.86
N ASP A 723 19.09 2.85 24.16
CA ASP A 723 17.86 2.73 24.93
C ASP A 723 17.23 4.11 25.21
N LEU A 724 15.96 4.12 25.61
CA LEU A 724 15.25 5.31 26.05
C LEU A 724 15.20 5.33 27.56
N ASP A 725 15.90 6.29 28.17
CA ASP A 725 15.79 6.60 29.60
C ASP A 725 14.51 7.42 29.81
N LEU A 726 13.48 6.87 30.44
CA LEU A 726 12.16 7.52 30.56
C LEU A 726 11.72 7.67 32.02
N VAL A 727 11.04 8.76 32.30
CA VAL A 727 10.30 9.00 33.58
C VAL A 727 8.91 9.49 33.23
N PHE A 728 7.88 8.99 33.88
CA PHE A 728 6.49 9.33 33.68
C PHE A 728 5.92 10.18 34.77
N VAL A 729 5.24 11.26 34.40
CA VAL A 729 4.58 12.17 35.34
C VAL A 729 3.16 12.53 34.91
N HIS A 730 2.31 12.92 35.86
CA HIS A 730 0.98 13.46 35.61
C HIS A 730 0.65 14.56 36.67
N ASP A 731 -0.40 15.35 36.44
CA ASP A 731 -0.79 16.45 37.31
C ASP A 731 -2.16 16.26 37.97
N SER A 732 -2.87 15.15 37.72
CA SER A 732 -4.19 14.87 38.29
C SER A 732 -4.10 14.44 39.76
N ASP A 733 -5.19 14.69 40.54
CA ASP A 733 -5.32 14.11 41.86
C ASP A 733 -5.40 12.57 41.79
N PRO A 734 -4.47 11.86 42.47
CA PRO A 734 -4.41 10.40 42.41
C PRO A 734 -5.61 9.70 43.11
N GLN A 735 -6.39 10.39 43.93
CA GLN A 735 -7.53 9.84 44.66
C GLN A 735 -8.86 9.95 43.91
N ASN A 736 -8.92 10.77 42.84
CA ASN A 736 -10.08 10.85 41.99
C ASN A 736 -10.25 9.57 41.14
N MET A 737 -11.46 9.37 40.60
CA MET A 737 -11.84 8.15 39.91
C MET A 737 -12.02 8.41 38.41
N THR A 738 -11.96 7.38 37.58
CA THR A 738 -12.38 7.46 36.19
C THR A 738 -13.91 7.41 36.04
N ASP A 739 -14.47 7.96 34.95
CA ASP A 739 -15.92 8.07 34.70
C ASP A 739 -16.56 6.84 34.01
N GLY A 740 -15.81 5.78 33.76
CA GLY A 740 -16.30 4.59 33.03
C GLY A 740 -17.09 3.60 33.91
N GLU A 741 -17.74 2.64 33.25
CA GLU A 741 -18.46 1.53 33.94
C GLU A 741 -17.56 0.73 34.90
N LYS A 742 -16.28 0.59 34.52
CA LYS A 742 -15.24 -0.07 35.38
C LYS A 742 -14.32 0.99 35.96
N SER A 743 -14.91 1.93 36.69
CA SER A 743 -14.19 3.03 37.35
C SER A 743 -13.04 2.52 38.22
N ILE A 744 -11.89 3.19 38.16
CA ILE A 744 -10.68 2.95 38.94
C ILE A 744 -10.09 4.29 39.41
N ASP A 745 -9.28 4.26 40.49
CA ASP A 745 -8.55 5.44 40.95
C ASP A 745 -7.62 5.98 39.86
N ASN A 746 -7.48 7.30 39.71
CA ASN A 746 -6.58 7.94 38.77
C ASN A 746 -5.13 7.43 38.93
N ALA A 747 -4.66 7.22 40.17
CA ALA A 747 -3.34 6.62 40.43
C ALA A 747 -3.17 5.26 39.76
N VAL A 748 -4.21 4.42 39.82
CA VAL A 748 -4.21 3.09 39.18
C VAL A 748 -4.30 3.22 37.68
N PHE A 749 -5.09 4.17 37.16
CA PHE A 749 -5.20 4.45 35.72
C PHE A 749 -3.84 4.84 35.15
N TYR A 750 -3.15 5.84 35.71
CA TYR A 750 -1.85 6.30 35.21
C TYR A 750 -0.76 5.24 35.34
N ALA A 751 -0.77 4.46 36.42
CA ALA A 751 0.15 3.33 36.56
C ALA A 751 -0.03 2.30 35.43
N ARG A 752 -1.28 1.98 35.08
CA ARG A 752 -1.61 1.11 33.94
C ARG A 752 -1.27 1.75 32.58
N LEU A 753 -1.43 3.07 32.46
CA LEU A 753 -1.04 3.82 31.27
C LEU A 753 0.47 3.69 31.04
N GLY A 754 1.27 3.96 32.05
CA GLY A 754 2.71 3.79 32.01
C GLY A 754 3.13 2.35 31.66
N GLN A 755 2.46 1.35 32.27
CA GLN A 755 2.70 -0.06 31.92
C GLN A 755 2.35 -0.37 30.46
N ARG A 756 1.27 0.19 29.95
CA ARG A 756 0.85 0.00 28.55
C ARG A 756 1.84 0.64 27.57
N VAL A 757 2.33 1.86 27.87
CA VAL A 757 3.37 2.54 27.07
C VAL A 757 4.64 1.68 27.02
N VAL A 758 5.13 1.22 28.17
CA VAL A 758 6.32 0.35 28.24
C VAL A 758 6.10 -0.95 27.47
N HIS A 759 4.90 -1.55 27.58
CA HIS A 759 4.56 -2.77 26.86
C HIS A 759 4.61 -2.56 25.34
N ILE A 760 4.02 -1.50 24.79
CA ILE A 760 4.03 -1.21 23.36
C ILE A 760 5.45 -1.01 22.85
N LEU A 761 6.31 -0.34 23.63
CA LEU A 761 7.71 -0.10 23.26
C LEU A 761 8.56 -1.37 23.30
N GLN A 762 8.40 -2.23 24.32
CA GLN A 762 9.28 -3.37 24.57
C GLN A 762 8.76 -4.70 24.06
N ALA A 763 7.46 -4.84 23.74
CA ALA A 763 6.90 -6.09 23.23
C ALA A 763 7.60 -6.49 21.92
N ARG A 764 7.96 -7.75 21.81
CA ARG A 764 8.53 -8.33 20.58
C ARG A 764 7.42 -8.83 19.68
N THR A 765 7.39 -8.33 18.47
CA THR A 765 6.51 -8.75 17.38
C THR A 765 7.35 -9.40 16.25
N PRO A 766 6.76 -9.89 15.16
CA PRO A 766 7.53 -10.37 14.01
C PRO A 766 8.55 -9.36 13.47
N SER A 767 8.25 -8.06 13.52
CA SER A 767 9.18 -6.98 13.14
C SER A 767 10.17 -6.58 14.25
N GLY A 768 10.22 -7.31 15.35
CA GLY A 768 11.14 -7.07 16.47
C GLY A 768 10.58 -6.17 17.56
N GLN A 769 11.44 -5.51 18.30
CA GLN A 769 11.14 -4.59 19.41
C GLN A 769 11.19 -3.13 18.92
N LEU A 770 10.29 -2.27 19.44
CA LEU A 770 10.29 -0.87 19.04
C LEU A 770 11.47 -0.09 19.68
N TYR A 771 11.56 -0.06 21.00
CA TYR A 771 12.70 0.50 21.75
C TYR A 771 12.92 -0.29 23.04
N GLU A 772 14.17 -0.38 23.48
CA GLU A 772 14.49 -0.72 24.87
C GLU A 772 14.25 0.49 25.75
N VAL A 773 13.65 0.28 26.93
CA VAL A 773 13.27 1.34 27.87
C VAL A 773 13.95 1.12 29.22
N ASP A 774 14.61 2.17 29.72
CA ASP A 774 15.17 2.21 31.04
C ASP A 774 14.39 3.18 31.94
N MET A 775 13.81 2.67 33.02
CA MET A 775 13.00 3.43 33.98
C MET A 775 13.71 3.66 35.29
N ARG A 776 15.03 3.36 35.39
CA ARG A 776 15.76 3.41 36.69
C ARG A 776 15.99 4.81 37.22
N LEU A 777 15.86 5.86 36.37
CA LEU A 777 16.02 7.27 36.76
C LEU A 777 14.74 7.89 37.35
N ARG A 778 13.67 7.11 37.52
CA ARG A 778 12.47 7.58 38.19
C ARG A 778 12.69 7.73 39.72
N PRO A 779 11.89 8.56 40.42
CA PRO A 779 12.00 8.72 41.88
C PRO A 779 12.08 7.39 42.65
N SER A 780 13.06 7.22 43.49
CA SER A 780 13.37 5.99 44.22
C SER A 780 13.78 4.78 43.35
N GLY A 781 14.10 4.99 42.09
CA GLY A 781 14.54 3.94 41.15
C GLY A 781 13.56 2.79 41.03
N ASN A 782 14.04 1.56 41.00
CA ASN A 782 13.17 0.37 40.85
C ASN A 782 12.20 0.11 42.01
N SER A 783 12.39 0.71 43.19
CA SER A 783 11.48 0.60 44.33
C SER A 783 10.35 1.65 44.32
N GLY A 784 10.46 2.69 43.46
CA GLY A 784 9.48 3.76 43.35
C GLY A 784 8.32 3.45 42.41
N LEU A 785 7.30 4.30 42.46
CA LEU A 785 6.14 4.23 41.56
C LEU A 785 6.58 4.36 40.10
N LEU A 786 5.89 3.68 39.19
CA LEU A 786 6.15 3.76 37.78
C LEU A 786 5.81 5.15 37.20
N VAL A 787 4.74 5.76 37.69
CA VAL A 787 4.27 7.10 37.35
C VAL A 787 4.11 7.90 38.63
N SER A 788 4.58 9.16 38.66
CA SER A 788 4.52 10.05 39.78
C SER A 788 3.70 11.29 39.47
N THR A 789 3.02 11.87 40.45
CA THR A 789 2.47 13.21 40.30
C THR A 789 3.61 14.25 40.23
N LEU A 790 3.39 15.38 39.56
CA LEU A 790 4.38 16.47 39.52
C LEU A 790 4.77 16.96 40.92
N ASP A 791 3.82 17.04 41.84
CA ASP A 791 4.09 17.43 43.24
C ASP A 791 4.93 16.38 43.98
N ALA A 792 4.64 15.10 43.81
CA ALA A 792 5.47 14.04 44.39
C ALA A 792 6.88 14.04 43.80
N PHE A 793 7.00 14.26 42.48
CA PHE A 793 8.29 14.39 41.81
C PHE A 793 9.09 15.59 42.35
N ARG A 794 8.45 16.77 42.47
CA ARG A 794 9.06 17.96 43.07
C ARG A 794 9.56 17.66 44.51
N GLY A 795 8.66 17.12 45.31
CA GLY A 795 8.97 16.79 46.71
C GLY A 795 10.15 15.85 46.88
N TYR A 796 10.23 14.82 45.98
CA TYR A 796 11.37 13.90 45.96
C TYR A 796 12.67 14.60 45.58
N GLN A 797 12.67 15.38 44.51
CA GLN A 797 13.85 16.10 44.03
C GLN A 797 14.36 17.14 45.04
N GLU A 798 13.46 17.67 45.86
CA GLU A 798 13.80 18.63 46.88
C GLU A 798 14.43 18.05 48.16
N ARG A 799 14.05 16.83 48.52
CA ARG A 799 14.36 16.28 49.86
C ARG A 799 15.17 15.01 49.85
N ASP A 800 14.92 14.13 48.87
CA ASP A 800 15.35 12.73 48.91
C ASP A 800 16.31 12.36 47.79
N ALA A 801 16.36 13.15 46.72
CA ALA A 801 17.20 12.87 45.54
C ALA A 801 18.70 13.05 45.85
N TRP A 802 19.52 12.17 45.34
CA TRP A 802 20.98 12.22 45.42
C TRP A 802 21.55 13.19 44.37
N THR A 803 22.76 13.70 44.58
CA THR A 803 23.46 14.59 43.64
C THR A 803 23.56 14.03 42.24
N TRP A 804 23.77 12.72 42.09
CA TRP A 804 23.83 12.08 40.79
C TRP A 804 22.47 12.09 40.07
N GLU A 805 21.34 12.11 40.79
CA GLU A 805 20.01 12.26 40.16
C GLU A 805 19.81 13.70 39.68
N HIS A 806 20.32 14.70 40.41
CA HIS A 806 20.36 16.08 39.92
C HIS A 806 21.29 16.23 38.71
N GLN A 807 22.40 15.48 38.59
CA GLN A 807 23.24 15.43 37.38
C GLN A 807 22.44 14.85 36.20
N ALA A 808 21.69 13.78 36.44
CA ALA A 808 20.82 13.20 35.41
C ALA A 808 19.71 14.20 34.96
N LEU A 809 19.16 14.98 35.93
CA LEU A 809 18.14 16.00 35.67
C LEU A 809 18.65 17.15 34.77
N VAL A 810 19.94 17.44 34.73
CA VAL A 810 20.55 18.42 33.83
C VAL A 810 20.20 18.12 32.37
N ARG A 811 20.09 16.85 32.02
CA ARG A 811 19.78 16.40 30.65
C ARG A 811 18.34 15.98 30.44
N ALA A 812 17.47 16.20 31.43
CA ALA A 812 16.08 15.81 31.36
C ALA A 812 15.23 16.81 30.59
N ARG A 813 14.27 16.32 29.82
CA ARG A 813 13.41 17.13 28.97
C ARG A 813 12.05 16.46 28.76
N TRP A 814 10.97 17.23 28.67
CA TRP A 814 9.69 16.71 28.16
C TRP A 814 9.81 16.31 26.69
N VAL A 815 9.26 15.13 26.32
CA VAL A 815 9.44 14.52 25.02
C VAL A 815 8.14 14.09 24.33
N ALA A 816 7.08 13.78 25.12
CA ALA A 816 5.78 13.37 24.57
C ALA A 816 4.66 13.54 25.60
N GLY A 817 3.40 13.55 25.15
CA GLY A 817 2.19 13.65 25.95
C GLY A 817 1.81 15.09 26.33
N SER A 818 1.16 15.30 27.45
CA SER A 818 0.61 16.60 27.86
C SER A 818 1.65 17.73 27.90
N GLN A 819 1.40 18.77 27.13
CA GLN A 819 2.24 19.98 27.12
C GLN A 819 2.18 20.66 28.48
N ALA A 820 1.00 20.79 29.10
CA ALA A 820 0.83 21.46 30.39
C ALA A 820 1.67 20.78 31.49
N SER A 821 1.63 19.46 31.57
CA SER A 821 2.44 18.67 32.51
C SER A 821 3.93 18.73 32.16
N GLY A 822 4.27 18.80 30.88
CA GLY A 822 5.64 19.00 30.40
C GLY A 822 6.22 20.36 30.79
N GLU A 823 5.42 21.43 30.71
CA GLU A 823 5.79 22.76 31.18
C GLU A 823 5.91 22.81 32.72
N GLY A 824 5.00 22.11 33.41
CA GLY A 824 5.06 21.88 34.85
C GLY A 824 6.39 21.25 35.28
N PHE A 825 6.77 20.15 34.60
CA PHE A 825 8.08 19.51 34.80
C PHE A 825 9.25 20.45 34.54
N SER A 826 9.18 21.22 33.43
CA SER A 826 10.26 22.12 33.05
C SER A 826 10.52 23.21 34.09
N ARG A 827 9.45 23.73 34.71
CA ARG A 827 9.55 24.67 35.85
C ARG A 827 10.20 23.99 37.03
N ILE A 828 9.75 22.80 37.44
CA ILE A 828 10.35 22.04 38.52
C ILE A 828 11.84 21.78 38.27
N ARG A 829 12.18 21.32 37.07
CA ARG A 829 13.58 21.10 36.67
C ARG A 829 14.41 22.36 36.85
N HIS A 830 13.94 23.50 36.35
CA HIS A 830 14.65 24.77 36.44
C HIS A 830 14.85 25.16 37.93
N ASP A 831 13.81 25.09 38.77
CA ASP A 831 13.86 25.43 40.17
C ASP A 831 14.87 24.55 40.94
N ILE A 832 14.92 23.28 40.64
CA ILE A 832 15.85 22.33 41.29
C ILE A 832 17.29 22.59 40.84
N LEU A 833 17.53 22.82 39.55
CA LEU A 833 18.87 23.06 39.01
C LEU A 833 19.44 24.42 39.45
N ALA A 834 18.60 25.44 39.58
CA ALA A 834 18.98 26.79 39.99
C ALA A 834 19.15 26.98 41.49
N ARG A 835 19.03 25.90 42.28
CA ARG A 835 19.29 25.99 43.75
C ARG A 835 20.72 26.33 44.05
N GLU A 836 20.93 27.19 45.03
CA GLU A 836 22.27 27.47 45.56
C GLU A 836 22.84 26.21 46.21
N ARG A 837 24.06 25.83 45.82
CA ARG A 837 24.82 24.69 46.37
C ARG A 837 26.21 25.16 46.77
N ASP A 838 26.78 24.50 47.76
CA ASP A 838 28.20 24.63 48.03
C ASP A 838 29.03 24.01 46.89
N PRO A 839 29.74 24.79 46.08
CA PRO A 839 30.48 24.28 44.95
C PRO A 839 31.56 23.28 45.30
N GLU A 840 32.19 23.42 46.50
CA GLU A 840 33.25 22.52 46.96
C GLU A 840 32.69 21.14 47.33
N ALA A 841 31.64 21.12 48.17
CA ALA A 841 30.93 19.91 48.55
C ALA A 841 30.38 19.18 47.32
N LEU A 842 29.73 19.90 46.39
CA LEU A 842 29.21 19.35 45.16
C LEU A 842 30.32 18.73 44.29
N ARG A 843 31.45 19.43 44.13
CA ARG A 843 32.59 18.94 43.35
C ARG A 843 33.13 17.63 43.92
N GLN A 844 33.25 17.53 45.23
CA GLN A 844 33.77 16.31 45.92
C GLN A 844 32.81 15.11 45.67
N GLU A 845 31.51 15.33 45.70
CA GLU A 845 30.50 14.28 45.43
C GLU A 845 30.59 13.81 43.96
N VAL A 846 30.67 14.77 43.02
CA VAL A 846 30.77 14.46 41.58
C VAL A 846 32.07 13.69 41.28
N VAL A 847 33.18 14.11 41.80
CA VAL A 847 34.50 13.41 41.65
C VAL A 847 34.41 11.98 42.23
N THR A 848 33.83 11.84 43.44
CA THR A 848 33.67 10.56 44.08
C THR A 848 32.79 9.61 43.23
N MET A 849 31.68 10.11 42.73
CA MET A 849 30.79 9.33 41.86
C MET A 849 31.50 8.91 40.56
N ARG A 850 32.20 9.82 39.91
CA ARG A 850 32.96 9.51 38.70
C ARG A 850 34.06 8.46 38.93
N GLN A 851 34.73 8.54 40.08
CA GLN A 851 35.77 7.55 40.44
C GLN A 851 35.14 6.14 40.62
N ARG A 852 34.01 6.03 41.31
CA ARG A 852 33.28 4.74 41.44
C ARG A 852 32.87 4.16 40.08
N MET A 853 32.42 4.99 39.15
CA MET A 853 32.08 4.54 37.78
C MET A 853 33.33 4.05 37.00
N ARG A 854 34.47 4.76 37.15
CA ARG A 854 35.74 4.33 36.54
C ARG A 854 36.20 2.97 37.07
N ASP A 855 36.17 2.78 38.38
CA ASP A 855 36.57 1.53 39.05
C ASP A 855 35.70 0.33 38.58
N ALA A 856 34.44 0.58 38.20
CA ALA A 856 33.51 -0.44 37.74
C ALA A 856 33.63 -0.75 36.24
N HIS A 857 33.95 0.24 35.41
CA HIS A 857 33.75 0.12 33.95
C HIS A 857 34.93 0.54 33.04
N ALA A 858 36.03 1.09 33.59
CA ALA A 858 37.20 1.47 32.78
C ALA A 858 37.91 0.23 32.21
N SER A 859 38.57 0.41 31.07
CA SER A 859 39.36 -0.63 30.44
C SER A 859 40.49 -1.08 31.36
N ARG A 860 40.74 -2.37 31.42
CA ARG A 860 41.92 -2.98 32.14
C ARG A 860 43.10 -3.22 31.24
N ASP A 861 42.93 -3.10 29.93
CA ASP A 861 44.00 -3.29 28.95
C ASP A 861 44.68 -1.93 28.65
N PRO A 862 45.97 -1.77 28.98
CA PRO A 862 46.67 -0.52 28.73
C PRO A 862 46.89 -0.21 27.24
N GLY A 863 46.73 -1.20 26.34
CA GLY A 863 46.76 -1.01 24.89
C GLY A 863 45.48 -0.46 24.27
N VAL A 864 44.43 -0.29 25.06
CA VAL A 864 43.09 0.08 24.57
C VAL A 864 42.61 1.32 25.31
N PHE A 865 41.92 2.21 24.58
CA PHE A 865 41.15 3.35 25.08
C PHE A 865 39.66 3.13 24.89
N HIS A 866 38.91 3.02 25.99
CA HIS A 866 37.46 3.01 25.95
C HIS A 866 36.93 4.44 25.90
N ILE A 867 36.50 4.89 24.71
CA ILE A 867 36.14 6.29 24.37
C ILE A 867 35.13 6.90 25.36
N LYS A 868 34.24 6.10 25.95
CA LYS A 868 33.23 6.59 26.91
C LYS A 868 33.75 6.60 28.34
N GLN A 869 34.37 5.49 28.79
CA GLN A 869 34.56 5.21 30.22
C GLN A 869 35.93 5.60 30.76
N ASP A 870 36.95 5.55 29.96
CA ASP A 870 38.31 5.80 30.40
C ASP A 870 38.58 7.29 30.69
N PRO A 871 39.63 7.61 31.49
CA PRO A 871 40.06 8.98 31.71
C PRO A 871 40.30 9.75 30.41
N GLY A 872 39.70 10.93 30.30
CA GLY A 872 39.77 11.75 29.09
C GLY A 872 38.73 11.39 28.04
N GLY A 873 37.76 10.53 28.36
CA GLY A 873 36.66 10.13 27.52
C GLY A 873 35.42 11.03 27.64
N ILE A 874 34.34 10.62 26.95
CA ILE A 874 33.07 11.37 26.83
C ILE A 874 32.47 11.67 28.21
N ILE A 875 32.44 10.67 29.14
CA ILE A 875 31.78 10.83 30.45
C ILE A 875 32.52 11.87 31.31
N ASP A 876 33.82 12.06 31.16
CA ASP A 876 34.52 13.11 31.90
C ASP A 876 34.05 14.51 31.44
N ILE A 877 33.80 14.71 30.16
CA ILE A 877 33.24 15.96 29.63
C ILE A 877 31.83 16.18 30.20
N GLU A 878 30.98 15.15 30.14
CA GLU A 878 29.61 15.21 30.66
C GLU A 878 29.57 15.58 32.15
N PHE A 879 30.43 14.96 32.95
CA PHE A 879 30.50 15.24 34.42
C PHE A 879 30.96 16.65 34.70
N MET A 880 31.97 17.18 33.95
CA MET A 880 32.40 18.56 34.08
C MET A 880 31.29 19.55 33.79
N VAL A 881 30.58 19.35 32.68
CA VAL A 881 29.45 20.19 32.26
C VAL A 881 28.32 20.16 33.29
N GLN A 882 27.93 18.97 33.75
CA GLN A 882 26.89 18.80 34.75
C GLN A 882 27.28 19.48 36.08
N TYR A 883 28.52 19.31 36.52
CA TYR A 883 29.02 20.00 37.71
C TYR A 883 28.93 21.53 37.58
N LEU A 884 29.39 22.08 36.47
CA LEU A 884 29.37 23.53 36.26
C LEU A 884 27.95 24.09 36.23
N ILE A 885 27.01 23.37 35.60
CA ILE A 885 25.61 23.80 35.60
C ILE A 885 25.04 23.78 37.03
N LEU A 886 25.22 22.71 37.78
CA LEU A 886 24.69 22.58 39.14
C LEU A 886 25.31 23.58 40.12
N ALA A 887 26.60 23.92 39.89
CA ALA A 887 27.30 24.86 40.74
C ALA A 887 26.92 26.35 40.48
N TRP A 888 26.62 26.70 39.24
CA TRP A 888 26.51 28.10 38.81
C TRP A 888 25.10 28.50 38.31
N ALA A 889 24.15 27.58 38.16
CA ALA A 889 22.82 27.90 37.69
C ALA A 889 22.05 28.89 38.58
N HIS A 890 22.34 28.95 39.88
CA HIS A 890 21.73 29.93 40.79
C HIS A 890 22.12 31.37 40.45
N GLN A 891 23.30 31.61 39.86
CA GLN A 891 23.75 32.91 39.39
C GLN A 891 23.42 33.16 37.89
N TYR A 892 23.44 32.13 37.10
CA TYR A 892 23.20 32.16 35.66
C TYR A 892 22.10 31.18 35.23
N PRO A 893 20.82 31.48 35.55
CA PRO A 893 19.72 30.51 35.30
C PRO A 893 19.58 30.05 33.84
N THR A 894 20.02 30.87 32.89
CA THR A 894 19.97 30.58 31.45
C THR A 894 20.77 29.34 31.03
N ILE A 895 21.81 28.94 31.79
CA ILE A 895 22.61 27.75 31.46
C ILE A 895 21.81 26.43 31.67
N THR A 896 20.66 26.49 32.32
CA THR A 896 19.78 25.32 32.49
C THR A 896 18.85 25.07 31.29
N HIS A 897 18.74 25.99 30.35
CA HIS A 897 17.75 25.92 29.26
C HIS A 897 17.99 24.79 28.29
N GLN A 898 19.26 24.53 27.98
CA GLN A 898 19.63 23.50 26.99
C GLN A 898 19.89 22.14 27.68
N PRO A 899 19.37 21.04 27.12
CA PRO A 899 19.60 19.71 27.69
C PRO A 899 20.84 18.99 27.11
N ASP A 900 21.32 19.40 25.91
CA ASP A 900 22.45 18.76 25.24
C ASP A 900 23.81 19.35 25.64
N ASN A 901 24.84 18.49 25.69
CA ASN A 901 26.17 18.88 26.15
C ASN A 901 26.81 19.98 25.31
N ILE A 902 26.59 20.03 24.03
CA ILE A 902 27.21 21.00 23.10
C ILE A 902 26.71 22.39 23.40
N ARG A 903 25.38 22.56 23.40
CA ARG A 903 24.72 23.84 23.71
C ARG A 903 24.96 24.26 25.17
N GLN A 904 25.08 23.28 26.09
CA GLN A 904 25.46 23.55 27.48
C GLN A 904 26.86 24.11 27.57
N MET A 905 27.87 23.57 26.87
CA MET A 905 29.23 24.13 26.83
C MET A 905 29.25 25.54 26.22
N GLU A 906 28.46 25.76 25.15
CA GLU A 906 28.31 27.09 24.57
C GLU A 906 27.70 28.09 25.58
N SER A 907 26.58 27.71 26.25
CA SER A 907 25.94 28.57 27.24
C SER A 907 26.82 28.83 28.46
N LEU A 908 27.63 27.89 28.89
CA LEU A 908 28.64 28.09 29.97
C LEU A 908 29.73 29.03 29.54
N GLY A 909 30.18 29.01 28.28
CA GLY A 909 31.12 29.96 27.70
C GLY A 909 30.55 31.39 27.62
N GLU A 910 29.31 31.53 27.14
CA GLU A 910 28.60 32.79 27.03
C GLU A 910 28.35 33.43 28.42
N ALA A 911 28.04 32.64 29.42
CA ALA A 911 27.87 33.09 30.80
C ALA A 911 29.19 33.43 31.49
N GLY A 912 30.34 33.14 30.88
CA GLY A 912 31.68 33.38 31.48
C GLY A 912 32.00 32.40 32.62
N VAL A 913 31.26 31.32 32.81
CA VAL A 913 31.49 30.25 33.79
C VAL A 913 32.62 29.35 33.36
N LEU A 914 32.70 29.09 32.05
CA LEU A 914 33.78 28.37 31.40
C LEU A 914 34.51 29.32 30.43
N ASP A 915 35.84 29.26 30.38
CA ASP A 915 36.60 29.98 29.37
C ASP A 915 36.14 29.62 27.96
N THR A 916 35.87 30.61 27.10
CA THR A 916 35.30 30.42 25.78
C THR A 916 36.15 29.48 24.90
N ALA A 917 37.46 29.64 24.92
CA ALA A 917 38.36 28.79 24.15
C ALA A 917 38.36 27.34 24.68
N MET A 918 38.23 27.20 25.99
CA MET A 918 38.10 25.86 26.64
C MET A 918 36.74 25.20 26.27
N ALA A 919 35.65 25.98 26.25
CA ALA A 919 34.33 25.49 25.86
C ALA A 919 34.30 25.00 24.41
N GLU A 920 34.80 25.81 23.48
CA GLU A 920 34.93 25.46 22.06
C GLU A 920 35.76 24.20 21.84
N ARG A 921 36.93 24.14 22.49
CA ARG A 921 37.82 22.99 22.35
C ARG A 921 37.22 21.70 22.93
N LEU A 922 36.56 21.77 24.10
CA LEU A 922 35.87 20.62 24.71
C LEU A 922 34.73 20.15 23.82
N ARG A 923 33.95 21.05 23.22
CA ARG A 923 32.91 20.77 22.24
C ARG A 923 33.48 20.00 21.05
N ASP A 924 34.57 20.47 20.45
CA ASP A 924 35.16 19.85 19.27
C ASP A 924 35.68 18.42 19.59
N VAL A 925 36.31 18.24 20.77
CA VAL A 925 36.71 16.89 21.26
C VAL A 925 35.49 16.00 21.48
N PHE A 926 34.44 16.50 22.10
CA PHE A 926 33.20 15.76 22.32
C PHE A 926 32.57 15.26 21.02
N ILE A 927 32.47 16.15 19.99
CA ILE A 927 31.99 15.81 18.66
C ILE A 927 32.85 14.70 18.02
N THR A 928 34.18 14.85 18.10
CA THR A 928 35.14 13.88 17.52
C THR A 928 34.99 12.48 18.15
N LEU A 929 34.92 12.40 19.47
CA LEU A 929 34.79 11.14 20.21
C LEU A 929 33.40 10.51 19.94
N ARG A 930 32.33 11.30 19.93
CA ARG A 930 30.99 10.79 19.62
C ARG A 930 30.85 10.32 18.18
N SER A 931 31.38 11.06 17.20
CA SER A 931 31.38 10.64 15.79
C SER A 931 32.07 9.28 15.61
N THR A 932 33.13 9.04 16.35
CA THR A 932 33.81 7.75 16.33
C THR A 932 32.96 6.65 16.93
N VAL A 933 32.24 6.90 18.04
CA VAL A 933 31.32 5.92 18.66
C VAL A 933 30.18 5.57 17.69
N HIS A 934 29.61 6.54 16.99
CA HIS A 934 28.55 6.31 15.98
C HIS A 934 29.05 5.46 14.82
N ARG A 935 30.19 5.84 14.20
CA ARG A 935 30.78 5.03 13.11
C ARG A 935 31.11 3.61 13.53
N ARG A 936 31.65 3.43 14.75
CA ARG A 936 31.92 2.10 15.29
C ARG A 936 30.66 1.27 15.52
N ALA A 937 29.56 1.91 15.95
CA ALA A 937 28.27 1.23 16.09
C ALA A 937 27.74 0.72 14.74
N LEU A 938 27.86 1.50 13.66
CA LEU A 938 27.52 1.07 12.30
C LEU A 938 28.41 -0.08 11.80
N GLN A 939 29.64 -0.20 12.33
CA GLN A 939 30.58 -1.30 12.07
C GLN A 939 30.42 -2.48 13.05
N ARG A 940 29.43 -2.47 13.96
CA ARG A 940 29.25 -3.45 15.05
C ARG A 940 30.48 -3.61 15.94
N LEU A 941 31.29 -2.58 16.06
CA LEU A 941 32.44 -2.56 16.94
C LEU A 941 32.08 -1.89 18.28
N ASN A 942 32.72 -2.36 19.36
CA ASN A 942 32.59 -1.72 20.66
C ASN A 942 33.22 -0.31 20.68
N SER A 943 33.05 0.46 21.76
CA SER A 943 33.61 1.80 21.92
C SER A 943 35.08 1.82 22.33
N GLU A 944 35.85 0.78 22.02
CA GLU A 944 37.30 0.64 22.32
C GLU A 944 38.15 0.88 21.09
N VAL A 945 39.18 1.68 21.20
CA VAL A 945 40.13 2.03 20.14
C VAL A 945 41.56 1.82 20.66
N PRO A 946 42.61 1.74 19.77
CA PRO A 946 44.00 1.73 20.21
C PRO A 946 44.33 2.89 21.13
N ALA A 947 45.13 2.67 22.15
CA ALA A 947 45.44 3.64 23.21
C ALA A 947 46.12 4.92 22.70
N ASP A 948 46.80 4.90 21.57
CA ASP A 948 47.43 6.02 20.89
C ASP A 948 46.46 6.87 20.06
N GLN A 949 45.30 6.30 19.73
CA GLN A 949 44.25 7.06 19.04
C GLN A 949 43.65 8.08 20.01
N PHE A 950 43.52 9.34 19.58
CA PHE A 950 42.99 10.45 20.38
C PHE A 950 43.85 10.85 21.58
N GLU A 951 45.17 10.61 21.57
CA GLU A 951 46.04 10.92 22.70
C GLU A 951 46.06 12.41 23.04
N ALA A 952 46.00 13.31 22.03
CA ALA A 952 45.95 14.74 22.23
C ALA A 952 44.63 15.22 22.84
N GLU A 953 43.52 14.67 22.35
CA GLU A 953 42.16 14.97 22.85
C GLU A 953 42.03 14.49 24.31
N ARG A 954 42.45 13.24 24.59
CA ARG A 954 42.45 12.69 25.96
C ARG A 954 43.25 13.53 26.93
N ARG A 955 44.49 13.89 26.55
CA ARG A 955 45.31 14.73 27.39
C ARG A 955 44.66 16.09 27.68
N TYR A 956 44.03 16.67 26.68
CA TYR A 956 43.31 17.94 26.85
C TYR A 956 42.15 17.80 27.83
N VAL A 957 41.27 16.82 27.64
CA VAL A 957 40.14 16.58 28.57
C VAL A 957 40.61 16.30 29.99
N MET A 958 41.71 15.52 30.17
CA MET A 958 42.29 15.25 31.49
C MET A 958 42.87 16.55 32.15
N ALA A 959 43.47 17.43 31.33
CA ALA A 959 43.93 18.71 31.84
C ALA A 959 42.78 19.63 32.27
N CYS A 960 41.68 19.68 31.48
CA CYS A 960 40.46 20.38 31.88
C CYS A 960 39.86 19.82 33.15
N TRP A 961 39.81 18.47 33.30
CA TRP A 961 39.35 17.79 34.51
C TRP A 961 40.17 18.19 35.73
N GLN A 962 41.50 18.20 35.63
CA GLN A 962 42.38 18.66 36.73
C GLN A 962 42.13 20.10 37.13
N THR A 963 41.95 20.97 36.15
CA THR A 963 41.71 22.41 36.39
C THR A 963 40.36 22.65 37.08
N LEU A 964 39.28 21.97 36.61
CA LEU A 964 37.92 22.23 37.08
C LEU A 964 37.55 21.40 38.32
N MET A 965 38.05 20.14 38.38
CA MET A 965 37.63 19.19 39.44
C MET A 965 38.67 19.00 40.54
N HIS A 966 39.93 19.48 40.37
CA HIS A 966 41.00 19.46 41.35
C HIS A 966 41.80 20.78 41.28
N PRO A 967 41.13 21.94 41.48
CA PRO A 967 41.90 23.21 41.47
C PRO A 967 42.92 23.21 42.57
N PRO A 968 44.11 23.84 42.38
CA PRO A 968 45.09 24.02 43.44
C PRO A 968 44.42 24.75 44.61
N ALA A 969 44.74 24.30 45.83
CA ALA A 969 44.24 24.97 47.05
C ALA A 969 44.58 26.44 46.96
N ALA A 970 43.56 27.34 47.10
CA ALA A 970 43.73 28.79 47.02
C ALA A 970 44.56 29.32 48.14
#